data_1982960642f3926a3dd24f093ee57316
#
_entry.id   1982960642f3926a3dd24f093ee57316
#
_cell.length_a   1.000
_cell.length_b   1.000
_cell.length_c   1.000
_cell.angle_alpha   90.00
_cell.angle_beta   90.00
_cell.angle_gamma   90.00
#
_symmetry.space_group_name_H-M   'P 1'
#
loop_
_entity.id
_entity.type
_entity.pdbx_description
1 polymer ?
#
loop_
_entity_poly.entity_id
_entity_poly.type
_entity_poly.pdbx_seq_one_letter_code
_entity_poly.pdbx_strand_id
1 'polypeptide(L)'
;IDENNEPLIGVNIKVEGSSEGAITDIDGNFNIMAPQGSTLSFTYVGYTPQTVKITDKNIYEIRLASDTKQLNEVVVTALGIKREQKALSYNVQQVKSDQLTTIKDANFVNSLSGKVAGVIINSSSSGVGGASKVVMRGTKSIEKSNNALYVIDGIPMYNFGGGGSTEFGSKGETESIADLNPDDIESLSVLTGAAAAALYGSNAANGAIIVTTKKGKIGKLQASVSTGIDWLKPFVMPKFQNRYGTGSNGKSDGSTVWSWGPKMGNSPGYDPNDFLKTGAVYNNSVTLSTGTEKNQTFFSAAALNSDGMIPNNRYNRYNFTFRNTTSFLNDKMKLDVGASYILQNDRNMTNQGQYSNPLVPAYLYPRGDNFSTVKVFERYNEARKINEQFWPSGEGDLRMQNPYWIAYRNLRENSKKRYMLSAGLTYDVLDWLSLSGRIRIDNSNNTYEQKYYASTITTLTEGSEQGYYGIEKSGNSQTYADFLVNINKRVGDFTIVANIGTSLSDNSYDMLGYNGPIQEKGIPNVFNVFDLDNTKKRATQEGWEEMTQSIFASAEVGWKSMLYLTLTGRNDWASQLLGSSQTSFFYPSVGLSGVISEMVKLPEWIDYLKVRGSFSSVGMPYPRFLTIPTYKYDTTILGWLPKTHYPIGKLYPERTDSWEAGLDATFFKDLRLSASFYYANTYNQTFDPKISASFGYSKFYVQTGYVRNMGMEGMLSYGHRWNEFGWNSNFTFSWNKNKIIELVKDFHHPETGKILNIPELEMNGLGYSRFILKEGGTLGDLYSKADLVRNDKGYIEMDANGALAKDANVEPIKLGSVLPKANFAFSNEFTYKGVSAGFLLSCRLGGIVYSATQAALDQYGVSEASAKARDAGGVVINGRTMINAQQWYETIGSSSGLPQYYTYSATNIRLQEAHIGYTIPRRWLKNICDINVSLVGRNLWMIYCKAPFDPESVATTSNYYQGIDYFMMPSTRNIGFNVKFNF
;
A
#
# COMPACT_ATOMS: atom_id res chain seq x y z
N ILE A 1 8.29 -18.22 37.91
CA ILE A 1 7.20 -17.26 37.70
C ILE A 1 7.77 -15.89 37.40
N ASP A 2 6.98 -15.03 36.74
CA ASP A 2 7.31 -13.62 36.52
C ASP A 2 6.90 -12.71 37.70
N GLU A 3 7.06 -11.41 37.55
CA GLU A 3 6.66 -10.37 38.53
C GLU A 3 5.13 -10.37 38.78
N ASN A 4 4.35 -10.91 37.85
CA ASN A 4 2.89 -10.95 37.90
C ASN A 4 2.35 -12.30 38.40
N ASN A 5 3.22 -13.21 38.85
CA ASN A 5 2.92 -14.60 39.23
C ASN A 5 2.46 -15.47 38.05
N GLU A 6 2.77 -15.11 36.80
CA GLU A 6 2.52 -15.95 35.64
C GLU A 6 3.64 -16.99 35.50
N PRO A 7 3.31 -18.25 35.17
CA PRO A 7 4.31 -19.27 34.95
C PRO A 7 5.17 -18.97 33.74
N LEU A 8 6.49 -19.04 33.87
CA LEU A 8 7.43 -18.87 32.76
C LEU A 8 7.86 -20.21 32.22
N ILE A 9 7.45 -20.53 31.02
CA ILE A 9 7.74 -21.79 30.29
C ILE A 9 9.08 -21.63 29.58
N GLY A 10 9.98 -22.62 29.71
CA GLY A 10 11.23 -22.61 28.97
C GLY A 10 12.35 -21.76 29.58
N VAL A 11 12.25 -21.42 30.87
CA VAL A 11 13.36 -20.80 31.60
C VAL A 11 14.50 -21.80 31.66
N ASN A 12 15.68 -21.44 31.21
CA ASN A 12 16.87 -22.27 31.26
C ASN A 12 17.50 -22.17 32.66
N ILE A 13 17.66 -23.30 33.31
CA ILE A 13 18.24 -23.43 34.64
C ILE A 13 19.52 -24.22 34.51
N LYS A 14 20.62 -23.68 34.97
CA LYS A 14 21.94 -24.31 34.91
C LYS A 14 22.61 -24.33 36.28
N VAL A 15 23.23 -25.46 36.64
CA VAL A 15 24.13 -25.51 37.78
C VAL A 15 25.49 -24.87 37.41
N GLU A 16 25.87 -23.79 38.06
CA GLU A 16 27.14 -23.14 37.76
C GLU A 16 28.33 -24.09 37.99
N GLY A 17 29.19 -24.15 36.96
CA GLY A 17 30.37 -25.04 36.99
C GLY A 17 30.07 -26.49 36.61
N SER A 18 28.85 -26.86 36.18
CA SER A 18 28.44 -28.17 35.76
C SER A 18 27.78 -28.16 34.37
N SER A 19 27.69 -29.34 33.72
CA SER A 19 26.92 -29.52 32.50
C SER A 19 25.45 -29.82 32.79
N GLU A 20 25.02 -29.92 34.03
CA GLU A 20 23.65 -30.23 34.42
C GLU A 20 22.75 -28.98 34.33
N GLY A 21 21.58 -29.15 33.71
CA GLY A 21 20.58 -28.11 33.55
C GLY A 21 19.17 -28.69 33.47
N ALA A 22 18.19 -27.82 33.60
CA ALA A 22 16.78 -28.11 33.46
C ALA A 22 16.09 -26.91 32.76
N ILE A 23 14.88 -27.17 32.23
CA ILE A 23 14.03 -26.14 31.64
C ILE A 23 12.67 -26.21 32.33
N THR A 24 12.04 -25.08 32.61
CA THR A 24 10.71 -25.04 33.20
C THR A 24 9.66 -25.61 32.26
N ASP A 25 8.71 -26.37 32.79
CA ASP A 25 7.55 -26.89 32.09
C ASP A 25 6.47 -25.82 31.83
N ILE A 26 5.32 -26.25 31.32
CA ILE A 26 4.18 -25.38 30.96
C ILE A 26 3.59 -24.62 32.15
N ASP A 27 3.72 -25.19 33.36
CA ASP A 27 3.25 -24.57 34.62
C ASP A 27 4.37 -23.78 35.32
N GLY A 28 5.52 -23.62 34.67
CA GLY A 28 6.68 -22.92 35.21
C GLY A 28 7.45 -23.70 36.26
N ASN A 29 7.17 -25.02 36.41
CA ASN A 29 7.86 -25.86 37.36
C ASN A 29 9.16 -26.43 36.76
N PHE A 30 10.15 -26.61 37.61
CA PHE A 30 11.40 -27.28 37.25
C PHE A 30 11.80 -28.31 38.26
N ASN A 31 12.57 -29.31 37.83
CA ASN A 31 13.16 -30.31 38.68
C ASN A 31 14.62 -30.50 38.25
N ILE A 32 15.54 -30.30 39.17
CA ILE A 32 16.97 -30.39 38.91
C ILE A 32 17.67 -31.05 40.09
N MET A 33 18.59 -31.93 39.82
CA MET A 33 19.45 -32.53 40.84
C MET A 33 20.75 -31.73 40.95
N ALA A 34 21.00 -31.16 42.08
CA ALA A 34 22.25 -30.45 42.34
C ALA A 34 22.70 -30.55 43.79
N PRO A 35 24.02 -30.64 44.03
CA PRO A 35 24.56 -30.72 45.39
C PRO A 35 24.20 -29.50 46.23
N GLN A 36 24.01 -29.71 47.54
CA GLN A 36 23.85 -28.60 48.50
C GLN A 36 25.05 -27.65 48.46
N GLY A 37 24.81 -26.33 48.43
CA GLY A 37 25.85 -25.31 48.29
C GLY A 37 26.14 -24.89 46.87
N SER A 38 25.64 -25.58 45.86
CA SER A 38 25.74 -25.19 44.44
C SER A 38 24.89 -23.95 44.14
N THR A 39 25.25 -23.21 43.09
CA THR A 39 24.47 -22.08 42.60
C THR A 39 23.72 -22.45 41.34
N LEU A 40 22.41 -22.24 41.34
CA LEU A 40 21.58 -22.30 40.14
C LEU A 40 21.49 -20.95 39.44
N SER A 41 21.73 -20.91 38.17
CA SER A 41 21.54 -19.75 37.33
C SER A 41 20.27 -19.93 36.47
N PHE A 42 19.35 -18.97 36.58
CA PHE A 42 18.10 -18.93 35.84
C PHE A 42 18.21 -17.88 34.75
N THR A 43 18.03 -18.28 33.49
CA THR A 43 18.09 -17.38 32.33
C THR A 43 16.87 -17.56 31.46
N TYR A 44 16.24 -16.46 31.09
CA TYR A 44 15.10 -16.45 30.18
C TYR A 44 15.13 -15.19 29.30
N VAL A 45 14.72 -15.34 28.04
CA VAL A 45 14.73 -14.22 27.09
C VAL A 45 13.73 -13.15 27.55
N GLY A 46 14.20 -11.93 27.73
CA GLY A 46 13.39 -10.82 28.21
C GLY A 46 13.30 -10.66 29.73
N TYR A 47 14.09 -11.44 30.49
CA TYR A 47 14.14 -11.38 31.95
C TYR A 47 15.58 -11.25 32.46
N THR A 48 15.76 -10.53 33.57
CA THR A 48 17.06 -10.39 34.23
C THR A 48 17.50 -11.74 34.77
N PRO A 49 18.69 -12.25 34.41
CA PRO A 49 19.23 -13.47 34.96
C PRO A 49 19.30 -13.43 36.50
N GLN A 50 18.87 -14.49 37.15
CA GLN A 50 18.91 -14.58 38.60
C GLN A 50 19.70 -15.83 39.00
N THR A 51 20.46 -15.69 40.08
CA THR A 51 21.20 -16.82 40.69
C THR A 51 20.70 -17.09 42.09
N VAL A 52 20.57 -18.38 42.44
CA VAL A 52 20.08 -18.84 43.75
C VAL A 52 20.99 -19.97 44.24
N LYS A 53 21.49 -19.78 45.46
CA LYS A 53 22.29 -20.82 46.11
C LYS A 53 21.43 -21.86 46.79
N ILE A 54 21.70 -23.16 46.51
CA ILE A 54 20.98 -24.26 47.08
C ILE A 54 21.35 -24.41 48.57
N THR A 55 20.30 -24.38 49.37
CA THR A 55 20.38 -24.62 50.81
C THR A 55 19.81 -26.02 51.15
N ASP A 56 19.34 -26.22 52.33
CA ASP A 56 18.66 -27.44 52.83
C ASP A 56 17.18 -27.54 52.37
N LYS A 57 16.69 -26.57 51.66
CA LYS A 57 15.33 -26.59 51.12
C LYS A 57 15.24 -27.39 49.83
N ASN A 58 14.17 -28.13 49.65
CA ASN A 58 13.88 -28.94 48.47
C ASN A 58 12.94 -28.26 47.50
N ILE A 59 12.32 -27.12 47.87
CA ILE A 59 11.39 -26.35 47.04
C ILE A 59 11.86 -24.90 47.02
N TYR A 60 11.97 -24.34 45.82
CA TYR A 60 12.35 -22.96 45.58
C TYR A 60 11.31 -22.31 44.66
N GLU A 61 10.79 -21.17 45.07
CA GLU A 61 9.99 -20.29 44.21
C GLU A 61 10.90 -19.18 43.71
N ILE A 62 11.09 -19.14 42.42
CA ILE A 62 11.96 -18.20 41.74
C ILE A 62 11.09 -17.20 40.99
N ARG A 63 11.32 -15.93 41.21
CA ARG A 63 10.58 -14.86 40.55
C ARG A 63 11.56 -14.03 39.72
N LEU A 64 11.47 -14.19 38.38
CA LEU A 64 12.29 -13.43 37.45
C LEU A 64 11.69 -12.05 37.22
N ALA A 65 12.50 -11.01 37.35
CA ALA A 65 12.15 -9.66 36.98
C ALA A 65 12.28 -9.47 35.46
N SER A 66 11.29 -8.88 34.85
CA SER A 66 11.35 -8.51 33.43
C SER A 66 12.56 -7.60 33.18
N ASP A 67 13.38 -7.94 32.19
CA ASP A 67 14.53 -7.11 31.82
C ASP A 67 14.03 -5.90 31.05
N THR A 68 13.76 -4.82 31.75
CA THR A 68 13.36 -3.53 31.19
C THR A 68 14.52 -2.81 30.47
N LYS A 69 15.71 -3.38 30.48
CA LYS A 69 16.84 -2.86 29.71
C LYS A 69 16.69 -3.22 28.25
N GLN A 70 16.05 -2.36 27.50
CA GLN A 70 15.92 -2.37 26.03
C GLN A 70 17.26 -2.32 25.27
N LEU A 71 18.38 -2.45 25.97
CA LEU A 71 19.74 -2.39 25.44
C LEU A 71 20.09 -3.51 24.46
N ASN A 72 19.33 -4.62 24.48
CA ASN A 72 19.58 -5.80 23.65
C ASN A 72 18.41 -6.20 22.75
N GLU A 73 17.45 -5.30 22.48
CA GLU A 73 16.38 -5.59 21.53
C GLU A 73 16.99 -5.86 20.14
N VAL A 74 16.70 -7.03 19.61
CA VAL A 74 17.22 -7.48 18.31
C VAL A 74 16.15 -7.27 17.26
N VAL A 75 16.48 -6.52 16.23
CA VAL A 75 15.60 -6.28 15.09
C VAL A 75 16.12 -6.98 13.84
N VAL A 76 15.18 -7.41 12.99
CA VAL A 76 15.54 -7.95 11.69
C VAL A 76 15.79 -6.77 10.74
N THR A 77 16.98 -6.73 10.18
CA THR A 77 17.42 -5.69 9.25
C THR A 77 17.53 -6.24 7.82
N ALA A 78 18.21 -5.52 6.94
CA ALA A 78 18.43 -5.96 5.56
C ALA A 78 19.03 -7.36 5.47
N LEU A 79 18.66 -8.11 4.43
CA LEU A 79 19.03 -9.51 4.17
C LEU A 79 18.59 -10.52 5.24
N GLY A 80 17.65 -10.13 6.13
CA GLY A 80 17.19 -10.97 7.24
C GLY A 80 18.18 -11.07 8.39
N ILE A 81 19.21 -10.21 8.43
CA ILE A 81 20.25 -10.19 9.46
C ILE A 81 19.66 -9.63 10.74
N LYS A 82 19.84 -10.34 11.84
CA LYS A 82 19.46 -9.87 13.17
C LYS A 82 20.55 -8.95 13.72
N ARG A 83 20.18 -7.75 14.16
CA ARG A 83 21.11 -6.77 14.75
C ARG A 83 20.56 -6.18 16.04
N GLU A 84 21.43 -5.84 16.96
CA GLU A 84 21.05 -5.10 18.17
C GLU A 84 20.61 -3.68 17.78
N GLN A 85 19.48 -3.23 18.29
CA GLN A 85 18.94 -1.89 17.97
C GLN A 85 19.89 -0.77 18.35
N LYS A 86 20.69 -0.94 19.43
CA LYS A 86 21.70 0.05 19.83
C LYS A 86 22.81 0.26 18.80
N ALA A 87 23.14 -0.77 18.00
CA ALA A 87 24.20 -0.70 16.99
C ALA A 87 23.76 -0.01 15.69
N LEU A 88 22.45 0.10 15.43
CA LEU A 88 21.96 0.63 14.17
C LEU A 88 22.21 2.13 14.01
N SER A 89 22.79 2.51 12.88
CA SER A 89 23.05 3.91 12.51
C SER A 89 21.90 4.58 11.74
N TYR A 90 20.77 3.87 11.54
CA TYR A 90 19.59 4.31 10.80
C TYR A 90 18.29 3.92 11.53
N ASN A 91 17.18 4.51 11.12
CA ASN A 91 15.88 4.27 11.74
C ASN A 91 15.28 2.93 11.29
N VAL A 92 14.89 2.09 12.26
CA VAL A 92 14.11 0.87 12.06
C VAL A 92 12.94 0.89 13.03
N GLN A 93 11.73 0.79 12.50
CA GLN A 93 10.51 0.69 13.30
C GLN A 93 9.94 -0.71 13.16
N GLN A 94 9.65 -1.37 14.27
CA GLN A 94 9.10 -2.71 14.29
C GLN A 94 7.62 -2.70 14.66
N VAL A 95 6.81 -3.47 13.92
CA VAL A 95 5.40 -3.71 14.21
C VAL A 95 5.22 -5.20 14.45
N LYS A 96 4.69 -5.55 15.63
CA LYS A 96 4.49 -6.95 16.04
C LYS A 96 3.20 -7.53 15.45
N SER A 97 3.13 -8.87 15.38
CA SER A 97 1.99 -9.62 14.85
C SER A 97 0.64 -9.18 15.45
N ASP A 98 0.58 -8.93 16.75
CA ASP A 98 -0.66 -8.58 17.44
C ASP A 98 -1.27 -7.27 16.92
N GLN A 99 -0.41 -6.27 16.62
CA GLN A 99 -0.83 -4.99 16.07
C GLN A 99 -1.39 -5.10 14.64
N LEU A 100 -1.09 -6.21 13.94
CA LEU A 100 -1.58 -6.49 12.59
C LEU A 100 -2.84 -7.37 12.59
N THR A 101 -2.97 -8.26 13.58
CA THR A 101 -3.99 -9.31 13.60
C THR A 101 -5.18 -8.98 14.49
N THR A 102 -5.09 -7.98 15.37
CA THR A 102 -6.22 -7.53 16.20
C THR A 102 -7.32 -6.92 15.34
N ILE A 103 -6.96 -6.02 14.41
CA ILE A 103 -7.87 -5.45 13.41
C ILE A 103 -7.31 -5.80 12.04
N LYS A 104 -7.84 -6.87 11.43
CA LYS A 104 -7.36 -7.41 10.16
C LYS A 104 -7.81 -6.55 8.98
N ASP A 105 -6.97 -6.47 7.96
CA ASP A 105 -7.32 -5.94 6.64
C ASP A 105 -6.98 -6.99 5.60
N ALA A 106 -7.74 -7.06 4.52
CA ALA A 106 -7.49 -7.99 3.41
C ALA A 106 -6.11 -7.75 2.78
N ASN A 107 -5.66 -6.50 2.74
CA ASN A 107 -4.29 -6.11 2.45
C ASN A 107 -3.65 -5.60 3.76
N PHE A 108 -2.86 -6.44 4.42
CA PHE A 108 -2.28 -6.14 5.74
C PHE A 108 -1.42 -4.88 5.76
N VAL A 109 -0.91 -4.43 4.61
CA VAL A 109 -0.13 -3.19 4.50
C VAL A 109 -0.93 -1.99 4.99
N ASN A 110 -2.24 -1.97 4.75
CA ASN A 110 -3.13 -0.92 5.24
C ASN A 110 -3.16 -0.83 6.78
N SER A 111 -2.89 -1.93 7.48
CA SER A 111 -2.83 -1.95 8.96
C SER A 111 -1.61 -1.23 9.53
N LEU A 112 -0.62 -0.85 8.70
CA LEU A 112 0.54 -0.05 9.12
C LEU A 112 0.23 1.45 9.20
N SER A 113 -0.87 1.91 8.60
CA SER A 113 -1.23 3.33 8.57
C SER A 113 -1.39 3.88 9.99
N GLY A 114 -0.68 4.97 10.30
CA GLY A 114 -0.65 5.60 11.62
C GLY A 114 0.19 4.88 12.69
N LYS A 115 0.67 3.65 12.45
CA LYS A 115 1.50 2.88 13.41
C LYS A 115 3.00 3.09 13.23
N VAL A 116 3.41 3.57 12.06
CA VAL A 116 4.82 3.79 11.68
C VAL A 116 5.02 5.24 11.27
N ALA A 117 5.99 5.92 11.86
CA ALA A 117 6.33 7.29 11.49
C ALA A 117 7.05 7.33 10.13
N GLY A 118 6.77 8.36 9.31
CA GLY A 118 7.42 8.56 8.01
C GLY A 118 6.87 7.71 6.86
N VAL A 119 5.79 6.94 7.09
CA VAL A 119 5.13 6.10 6.09
C VAL A 119 3.74 6.64 5.79
N ILE A 120 3.48 6.92 4.52
CA ILE A 120 2.17 7.34 4.02
C ILE A 120 1.57 6.17 3.25
N ILE A 121 0.40 5.72 3.68
CA ILE A 121 -0.33 4.62 3.05
C ILE A 121 -1.65 5.16 2.54
N ASN A 122 -1.88 5.00 1.24
CA ASN A 122 -3.14 5.32 0.59
C ASN A 122 -3.74 4.05 0.00
N SER A 123 -4.89 3.64 0.49
CA SER A 123 -5.60 2.47 -0.03
C SER A 123 -6.23 2.78 -1.40
N SER A 124 -6.13 1.84 -2.34
CA SER A 124 -6.83 2.03 -3.61
C SER A 124 -8.34 1.88 -3.44
N SER A 125 -9.10 2.59 -4.27
CA SER A 125 -10.56 2.50 -4.32
C SER A 125 -11.08 1.21 -4.98
N SER A 126 -10.20 0.24 -5.26
CA SER A 126 -10.56 -1.07 -5.82
C SER A 126 -11.40 -1.95 -4.89
N GLY A 127 -11.54 -1.59 -3.63
CA GLY A 127 -12.28 -2.34 -2.63
C GLY A 127 -11.43 -3.36 -1.87
N VAL A 128 -12.06 -4.44 -1.41
CA VAL A 128 -11.40 -5.46 -0.59
C VAL A 128 -10.27 -6.14 -1.38
N GLY A 129 -9.08 -6.24 -0.79
CA GLY A 129 -7.89 -6.79 -1.44
C GLY A 129 -7.21 -5.85 -2.44
N GLY A 130 -7.67 -4.59 -2.54
CA GLY A 130 -7.07 -3.58 -3.40
C GLY A 130 -5.62 -3.28 -3.03
N ALA A 131 -4.84 -2.85 -4.03
CA ALA A 131 -3.46 -2.42 -3.87
C ALA A 131 -3.35 -1.17 -2.98
N SER A 132 -2.19 -0.97 -2.39
CA SER A 132 -1.91 0.19 -1.53
C SER A 132 -0.68 0.95 -2.04
N LYS A 133 -0.79 2.27 -2.11
CA LYS A 133 0.37 3.12 -2.36
C LYS A 133 1.10 3.38 -1.05
N VAL A 134 2.36 2.96 -0.98
CA VAL A 134 3.21 3.12 0.21
C VAL A 134 4.39 4.00 -0.12
N VAL A 135 4.41 5.21 0.41
CA VAL A 135 5.47 6.20 0.19
C VAL A 135 6.20 6.49 1.49
N MET A 136 7.52 6.41 1.45
CA MET A 136 8.39 6.71 2.58
C MET A 136 9.24 7.95 2.29
N ARG A 137 9.23 8.93 3.21
CA ARG A 137 10.03 10.16 3.12
C ARG A 137 9.81 10.97 1.83
N GLY A 138 8.55 10.97 1.34
CA GLY A 138 8.12 11.74 0.18
C GLY A 138 8.40 11.10 -1.17
N THR A 139 7.80 11.67 -2.21
CA THR A 139 7.95 11.27 -3.61
C THR A 139 9.32 11.69 -4.13
N LYS A 140 10.07 10.79 -4.75
CA LYS A 140 11.46 11.01 -5.19
C LYS A 140 11.59 11.08 -6.70
N SER A 141 10.89 10.19 -7.43
CA SER A 141 10.97 10.11 -8.88
C SER A 141 9.73 10.68 -9.56
N ILE A 142 9.95 11.33 -10.71
CA ILE A 142 8.90 11.89 -11.57
C ILE A 142 8.11 10.75 -12.24
N GLU A 143 8.79 9.82 -12.91
CA GLU A 143 8.17 8.76 -13.73
C GLU A 143 8.15 7.40 -13.06
N LYS A 144 9.19 7.05 -12.28
CA LYS A 144 9.33 5.72 -11.69
C LYS A 144 8.45 5.55 -10.46
N SER A 145 8.20 4.30 -10.08
CA SER A 145 7.46 3.98 -8.86
C SER A 145 8.12 4.60 -7.62
N ASN A 146 7.32 5.21 -6.78
CA ASN A 146 7.74 5.73 -5.48
C ASN A 146 7.32 4.80 -4.32
N ASN A 147 6.78 3.61 -4.63
CA ASN A 147 6.39 2.63 -3.63
C ASN A 147 7.60 1.98 -2.96
N ALA A 148 7.44 1.63 -1.69
CA ALA A 148 8.44 0.91 -0.93
C ALA A 148 8.66 -0.51 -1.45
N LEU A 149 9.86 -1.05 -1.26
CA LEU A 149 10.18 -2.46 -1.53
C LEU A 149 9.57 -3.35 -0.43
N TYR A 150 9.00 -4.47 -0.82
CA TYR A 150 8.63 -5.54 0.10
C TYR A 150 9.69 -6.64 0.11
N VAL A 151 10.00 -7.13 1.30
CA VAL A 151 10.99 -8.17 1.52
C VAL A 151 10.38 -9.25 2.40
N ILE A 152 10.40 -10.50 1.99
CA ILE A 152 9.86 -11.62 2.77
C ILE A 152 11.02 -12.52 3.20
N ASP A 153 11.20 -12.68 4.51
CA ASP A 153 12.28 -13.47 5.13
C ASP A 153 13.69 -13.15 4.58
N GLY A 154 13.93 -11.85 4.34
CA GLY A 154 15.20 -11.34 3.85
C GLY A 154 15.38 -11.40 2.32
N ILE A 155 14.41 -11.90 1.57
CA ILE A 155 14.43 -12.00 0.10
C ILE A 155 13.53 -10.92 -0.50
N PRO A 156 14.04 -10.04 -1.37
CA PRO A 156 13.24 -9.03 -2.07
C PRO A 156 12.12 -9.68 -2.89
N MET A 157 10.94 -9.09 -2.85
CA MET A 157 9.79 -9.52 -3.63
C MET A 157 9.54 -8.55 -4.77
N TYR A 158 9.40 -9.06 -5.99
CA TYR A 158 8.91 -8.26 -7.10
C TYR A 158 7.39 -8.09 -6.94
N ASN A 159 6.94 -6.86 -6.80
CA ASN A 159 5.52 -6.57 -6.60
C ASN A 159 4.84 -6.40 -7.96
N PHE A 160 4.40 -7.52 -8.54
CA PHE A 160 3.58 -7.50 -9.75
C PHE A 160 2.20 -6.93 -9.40
N GLY A 161 1.83 -5.86 -10.03
CA GLY A 161 0.56 -5.19 -9.82
C GLY A 161 0.55 -3.81 -10.45
N GLY A 162 -0.61 -3.21 -10.52
CA GLY A 162 -0.79 -1.85 -11.01
C GLY A 162 -1.28 -1.79 -12.45
N GLY A 163 -2.58 -1.60 -12.63
CA GLY A 163 -3.18 -1.06 -13.82
C GLY A 163 -3.30 0.45 -13.69
N GLY A 164 -2.95 1.21 -14.72
CA GLY A 164 -3.25 2.63 -14.75
C GLY A 164 -4.76 2.87 -14.73
N SER A 165 -5.26 3.66 -13.78
CA SER A 165 -6.63 4.12 -13.80
C SER A 165 -6.75 5.32 -14.72
N THR A 166 -7.77 5.34 -15.57
CA THR A 166 -8.06 6.42 -16.52
C THR A 166 -9.43 7.02 -16.25
N GLU A 167 -9.75 8.14 -16.90
CA GLU A 167 -11.09 8.74 -16.85
C GLU A 167 -12.17 7.82 -17.43
N PHE A 168 -11.79 6.89 -18.32
CA PHE A 168 -12.75 6.00 -18.98
C PHE A 168 -13.05 4.72 -18.19
N GLY A 169 -12.16 4.31 -17.29
CA GLY A 169 -12.35 3.15 -16.43
C GLY A 169 -11.06 2.44 -16.05
N SER A 170 -11.19 1.46 -15.17
CA SER A 170 -10.08 0.61 -14.75
C SER A 170 -10.54 -0.81 -14.46
N LYS A 171 -9.58 -1.74 -14.49
CA LYS A 171 -9.80 -3.16 -14.14
C LYS A 171 -9.88 -3.39 -12.62
N GLY A 172 -9.56 -2.38 -11.80
CA GLY A 172 -9.19 -2.54 -10.41
C GLY A 172 -7.72 -2.97 -10.27
N GLU A 173 -7.17 -2.78 -9.09
CA GLU A 173 -5.77 -3.11 -8.80
C GLU A 173 -5.66 -4.01 -7.57
N THR A 174 -4.95 -5.12 -7.71
CA THR A 174 -4.43 -5.92 -6.60
C THR A 174 -2.91 -5.91 -6.64
N GLU A 175 -2.24 -6.31 -5.57
CA GLU A 175 -0.79 -6.35 -5.52
C GLU A 175 -0.29 -7.65 -4.90
N SER A 176 0.92 -8.06 -5.24
CA SER A 176 1.48 -9.34 -4.83
C SER A 176 1.68 -9.48 -3.32
N ILE A 177 1.96 -8.37 -2.61
CA ILE A 177 2.14 -8.40 -1.15
C ILE A 177 0.81 -8.62 -0.42
N ALA A 178 -0.31 -8.16 -0.98
CA ALA A 178 -1.64 -8.37 -0.43
C ALA A 178 -2.05 -9.86 -0.42
N ASP A 179 -1.35 -10.71 -1.15
CA ASP A 179 -1.62 -12.15 -1.18
C ASP A 179 -1.22 -12.87 0.12
N LEU A 180 -0.37 -12.26 0.97
CA LEU A 180 0.04 -12.89 2.23
C LEU A 180 -1.09 -12.88 3.27
N ASN A 181 -1.16 -13.96 4.04
CA ASN A 181 -2.05 -14.05 5.19
C ASN A 181 -1.45 -13.30 6.39
N PRO A 182 -2.14 -12.31 7.00
CA PRO A 182 -1.63 -11.61 8.18
C PRO A 182 -1.30 -12.52 9.36
N ASP A 183 -2.04 -13.64 9.51
CA ASP A 183 -1.81 -14.60 10.60
C ASP A 183 -0.50 -15.39 10.44
N ASP A 184 0.13 -15.38 9.26
CA ASP A 184 1.43 -16.01 9.00
C ASP A 184 2.61 -15.07 9.32
N ILE A 185 2.34 -13.80 9.63
CA ILE A 185 3.35 -12.79 9.90
C ILE A 185 3.72 -12.81 11.39
N GLU A 186 5.02 -12.90 11.69
CA GLU A 186 5.56 -12.79 13.04
C GLU A 186 5.83 -11.33 13.40
N SER A 187 6.46 -10.58 12.50
CA SER A 187 6.74 -9.16 12.67
C SER A 187 7.00 -8.46 11.33
N LEU A 188 6.85 -7.14 11.34
CA LEU A 188 7.26 -6.26 10.25
C LEU A 188 8.35 -5.31 10.76
N SER A 189 9.42 -5.17 9.99
CA SER A 189 10.43 -4.12 10.21
C SER A 189 10.39 -3.13 9.06
N VAL A 190 10.18 -1.87 9.38
CA VAL A 190 10.07 -0.80 8.38
C VAL A 190 11.37 0.01 8.35
N LEU A 191 12.01 0.00 7.19
CA LEU A 191 13.27 0.69 6.91
C LEU A 191 12.97 1.92 6.08
N THR A 192 12.80 3.08 6.73
CA THR A 192 12.39 4.31 6.04
C THR A 192 13.55 5.00 5.32
N GLY A 193 14.78 4.75 5.71
CA GLY A 193 15.99 5.39 5.17
C GLY A 193 16.69 4.61 4.06
N ALA A 194 17.30 5.31 3.13
CA ALA A 194 18.09 4.72 2.07
C ALA A 194 19.30 3.92 2.59
N ALA A 195 19.90 4.32 3.71
CA ALA A 195 21.02 3.61 4.36
C ALA A 195 20.62 2.20 4.80
N ALA A 196 19.40 2.04 5.35
CA ALA A 196 18.87 0.76 5.77
C ALA A 196 18.60 -0.19 4.60
N ALA A 197 18.27 0.39 3.45
CA ALA A 197 17.87 -0.32 2.25
C ALA A 197 19.03 -0.57 1.28
N ALA A 198 20.20 0.03 1.50
CA ALA A 198 21.35 -0.03 0.56
C ALA A 198 21.77 -1.46 0.18
N LEU A 199 21.63 -2.42 1.10
CA LEU A 199 21.94 -3.84 0.83
C LEU A 199 20.97 -4.52 -0.16
N TYR A 200 19.78 -3.94 -0.40
CA TYR A 200 18.83 -4.45 -1.39
C TYR A 200 18.97 -3.79 -2.76
N GLY A 201 19.92 -2.85 -2.91
CA GLY A 201 20.23 -2.19 -4.17
C GLY A 201 19.17 -1.22 -4.64
N SER A 202 19.06 -1.08 -5.95
CA SER A 202 18.21 -0.09 -6.62
C SER A 202 16.71 -0.22 -6.28
N ASN A 203 16.22 -1.42 -5.99
CA ASN A 203 14.82 -1.66 -5.67
C ASN A 203 14.39 -1.04 -4.33
N ALA A 204 15.34 -0.75 -3.44
CA ALA A 204 15.05 -0.24 -2.10
C ALA A 204 15.31 1.27 -1.93
N ALA A 205 15.50 2.01 -3.02
CA ALA A 205 15.70 3.47 -2.98
C ALA A 205 14.57 4.22 -2.26
N ASN A 206 13.35 3.66 -2.28
CA ASN A 206 12.17 4.24 -1.62
C ASN A 206 11.93 3.72 -0.18
N GLY A 207 12.89 2.98 0.39
CA GLY A 207 12.73 2.28 1.65
C GLY A 207 12.22 0.84 1.47
N ALA A 208 12.14 0.09 2.58
CA ALA A 208 11.71 -1.30 2.52
C ALA A 208 10.84 -1.69 3.73
N ILE A 209 9.87 -2.57 3.50
CA ILE A 209 9.08 -3.26 4.51
C ILE A 209 9.51 -4.71 4.53
N ILE A 210 10.16 -5.12 5.62
CA ILE A 210 10.63 -6.49 5.82
C ILE A 210 9.56 -7.26 6.58
N VAL A 211 9.02 -8.28 5.95
CA VAL A 211 8.06 -9.21 6.51
C VAL A 211 8.81 -10.43 7.02
N THR A 212 8.72 -10.69 8.30
CA THR A 212 9.21 -11.94 8.90
C THR A 212 8.04 -12.88 9.10
N THR A 213 8.09 -14.07 8.50
CA THR A 213 7.01 -15.06 8.62
C THR A 213 7.24 -15.97 9.81
N LYS A 214 6.14 -16.54 10.34
CA LYS A 214 6.17 -17.48 11.48
C LYS A 214 6.90 -18.75 11.13
N LYS A 215 7.61 -19.28 12.11
CA LYS A 215 8.28 -20.59 12.10
C LYS A 215 7.63 -21.53 13.09
N GLY A 216 7.91 -22.82 12.98
CA GLY A 216 7.59 -23.79 14.02
C GLY A 216 8.23 -23.40 15.35
N LYS A 217 7.57 -23.70 16.45
CA LYS A 217 8.07 -23.47 17.81
C LYS A 217 8.39 -24.78 18.47
N ILE A 218 9.41 -24.78 19.33
CA ILE A 218 9.75 -25.93 20.16
C ILE A 218 8.60 -26.18 21.14
N GLY A 219 8.16 -27.43 21.26
CA GLY A 219 7.11 -27.83 22.18
C GLY A 219 6.06 -28.72 21.52
N LYS A 220 5.01 -29.04 22.30
CA LYS A 220 3.86 -29.82 21.83
C LYS A 220 3.14 -29.03 20.70
N LEU A 221 2.28 -29.72 19.98
CA LEU A 221 1.45 -29.14 18.95
C LEU A 221 0.61 -27.98 19.54
N GLN A 222 0.82 -26.81 19.05
CA GLN A 222 0.01 -25.61 19.31
C GLN A 222 -0.88 -25.37 18.09
N ALA A 223 -2.17 -25.26 18.32
CA ALA A 223 -3.13 -24.93 17.28
C ALA A 223 -3.81 -23.60 17.59
N SER A 224 -3.95 -22.74 16.59
CA SER A 224 -4.74 -21.54 16.72
C SER A 224 -5.77 -21.48 15.59
N VAL A 225 -7.02 -21.24 15.96
CA VAL A 225 -8.13 -21.07 15.01
C VAL A 225 -8.68 -19.66 15.18
N SER A 226 -8.71 -18.90 14.10
CA SER A 226 -9.27 -17.53 14.09
C SER A 226 -10.41 -17.46 13.10
N THR A 227 -11.53 -16.88 13.52
CA THR A 227 -12.69 -16.59 12.68
C THR A 227 -13.17 -15.18 12.94
N GLY A 228 -13.56 -14.47 11.88
CA GLY A 228 -14.03 -13.10 11.99
C GLY A 228 -14.94 -12.72 10.83
N ILE A 229 -15.78 -11.72 11.12
CA ILE A 229 -16.64 -11.07 10.14
C ILE A 229 -16.52 -9.56 10.31
N ASP A 230 -16.37 -8.86 9.18
CA ASP A 230 -16.38 -7.41 9.10
C ASP A 230 -17.51 -6.97 8.17
N TRP A 231 -18.39 -6.12 8.63
CA TRP A 231 -19.42 -5.49 7.82
C TRP A 231 -18.90 -4.17 7.27
N LEU A 232 -19.11 -3.98 5.95
CA LEU A 232 -18.63 -2.85 5.19
C LEU A 232 -19.77 -1.88 4.88
N LYS A 233 -19.58 -0.60 5.17
CA LYS A 233 -20.45 0.49 4.74
C LYS A 233 -19.62 1.63 4.17
N PRO A 234 -20.19 2.51 3.33
CA PRO A 234 -19.49 3.71 2.86
C PRO A 234 -19.03 4.57 4.04
N PHE A 235 -17.79 5.10 3.96
CA PHE A 235 -17.23 5.94 5.00
C PHE A 235 -17.41 7.43 4.70
N VAL A 236 -17.00 7.88 3.51
CA VAL A 236 -17.19 9.26 3.06
C VAL A 236 -17.89 9.23 1.70
N MET A 237 -18.97 9.95 1.58
CA MET A 237 -19.75 10.07 0.34
C MET A 237 -20.08 11.52 0.06
N PRO A 238 -20.28 11.90 -1.22
CA PRO A 238 -20.84 13.19 -1.60
C PRO A 238 -22.22 13.43 -0.97
N LYS A 239 -22.59 14.69 -0.82
CA LYS A 239 -23.92 15.06 -0.31
C LYS A 239 -24.89 15.26 -1.46
N PHE A 240 -25.96 14.50 -1.45
CA PHE A 240 -27.03 14.51 -2.44
C PHE A 240 -28.22 15.35 -1.99
N GLN A 241 -29.07 15.75 -2.94
CA GLN A 241 -30.31 16.48 -2.69
C GLN A 241 -31.52 15.65 -3.04
N ASN A 242 -32.66 15.89 -2.35
CA ASN A 242 -33.99 15.36 -2.62
C ASN A 242 -35.07 16.45 -2.53
N ARG A 243 -34.73 17.69 -2.91
CA ARG A 243 -35.68 18.84 -2.87
C ARG A 243 -36.23 19.17 -4.24
N TYR A 244 -35.51 18.89 -5.27
CA TYR A 244 -35.83 19.20 -6.64
C TYR A 244 -35.87 17.94 -7.51
N GLY A 245 -36.87 17.82 -8.33
CA GLY A 245 -37.15 16.62 -9.13
C GLY A 245 -36.54 16.69 -10.54
N THR A 246 -36.97 15.73 -11.33
CA THR A 246 -36.60 15.55 -12.71
C THR A 246 -37.12 16.67 -13.61
N GLY A 247 -36.30 17.10 -14.56
CA GLY A 247 -36.63 18.15 -15.52
C GLY A 247 -35.52 19.18 -15.69
N SER A 248 -35.85 20.30 -16.36
CA SER A 248 -34.89 21.39 -16.67
C SER A 248 -35.54 22.75 -16.49
N ASN A 249 -34.76 23.79 -16.22
CA ASN A 249 -35.20 25.17 -16.02
C ASN A 249 -36.40 25.34 -15.04
N GLY A 250 -36.38 24.56 -13.98
CA GLY A 250 -37.41 24.58 -12.94
C GLY A 250 -38.76 23.92 -13.36
N LYS A 251 -38.81 23.26 -14.52
CA LYS A 251 -40.03 22.63 -15.07
C LYS A 251 -39.79 21.14 -15.29
N SER A 252 -40.87 20.36 -15.20
CA SER A 252 -40.89 19.00 -15.68
C SER A 252 -41.13 19.04 -17.21
N ASP A 253 -40.14 18.70 -17.97
CA ASP A 253 -40.13 18.81 -19.43
C ASP A 253 -40.14 17.44 -20.14
N GLY A 254 -40.38 16.35 -19.40
CA GLY A 254 -40.31 14.96 -19.89
C GLY A 254 -38.87 14.43 -20.03
N SER A 255 -37.84 15.21 -19.70
CA SER A 255 -36.45 14.77 -19.62
C SER A 255 -36.29 13.77 -18.47
N THR A 256 -35.57 12.69 -18.71
CA THR A 256 -35.20 11.68 -17.71
C THR A 256 -33.75 11.81 -17.27
N VAL A 257 -33.09 12.93 -17.66
CA VAL A 257 -31.62 13.14 -17.51
C VAL A 257 -31.27 13.95 -16.29
N TRP A 258 -31.92 15.13 -16.16
CA TRP A 258 -31.51 16.22 -15.25
C TRP A 258 -32.40 16.32 -14.03
N SER A 259 -31.87 16.75 -12.92
CA SER A 259 -32.62 17.08 -11.69
C SER A 259 -32.78 18.59 -11.51
N TRP A 260 -32.96 19.32 -12.62
CA TRP A 260 -33.21 20.76 -12.66
C TRP A 260 -34.71 21.10 -12.78
N GLY A 261 -35.55 20.13 -12.49
CA GLY A 261 -37.03 20.27 -12.52
C GLY A 261 -37.60 21.05 -11.33
N PRO A 262 -38.92 21.04 -11.12
CA PRO A 262 -39.57 21.79 -10.07
C PRO A 262 -39.22 21.25 -8.66
N LYS A 263 -39.53 22.05 -7.63
CA LYS A 263 -39.39 21.63 -6.24
C LYS A 263 -40.38 20.49 -5.98
N MET A 264 -39.85 19.38 -5.45
CA MET A 264 -40.67 18.21 -5.12
C MET A 264 -41.49 18.48 -3.83
N GLY A 265 -42.75 18.02 -3.81
CA GLY A 265 -43.56 17.99 -2.62
C GLY A 265 -43.20 16.82 -1.71
N ASN A 266 -44.14 15.92 -1.47
CA ASN A 266 -43.96 14.73 -0.63
C ASN A 266 -43.37 13.53 -1.39
N SER A 267 -42.53 13.74 -2.39
CA SER A 267 -41.86 12.63 -3.09
C SER A 267 -40.90 11.94 -2.14
N PRO A 268 -40.85 10.60 -2.09
CA PRO A 268 -39.90 9.87 -1.25
C PRO A 268 -38.45 10.15 -1.55
N GLY A 269 -38.16 10.70 -2.75
CA GLY A 269 -36.81 10.93 -3.19
C GLY A 269 -36.00 9.63 -3.43
N TYR A 270 -34.78 9.77 -3.88
CA TYR A 270 -33.83 8.67 -4.06
C TYR A 270 -32.53 8.98 -3.33
N ASP A 271 -32.06 8.04 -2.51
CA ASP A 271 -30.71 8.10 -1.91
C ASP A 271 -29.78 7.10 -2.65
N PRO A 272 -28.65 7.53 -3.21
CA PRO A 272 -27.65 6.63 -3.82
C PRO A 272 -27.16 5.51 -2.90
N ASN A 273 -27.28 5.66 -1.57
CA ASN A 273 -27.03 4.57 -0.62
C ASN A 273 -27.97 3.37 -0.83
N ASP A 274 -29.15 3.55 -1.45
CA ASP A 274 -30.09 2.46 -1.74
C ASP A 274 -29.59 1.51 -2.83
N PHE A 275 -28.64 1.97 -3.67
CA PHE A 275 -27.92 1.12 -4.62
C PHE A 275 -26.85 0.28 -3.94
N LEU A 276 -26.20 0.83 -2.92
CA LEU A 276 -25.13 0.17 -2.18
C LEU A 276 -25.74 -0.81 -1.16
N LYS A 277 -25.10 -1.96 -1.00
CA LYS A 277 -25.45 -2.94 0.04
C LYS A 277 -24.44 -2.88 1.19
N THR A 278 -24.83 -3.40 2.34
CA THR A 278 -23.83 -3.72 3.38
C THR A 278 -22.97 -4.88 2.86
N GLY A 279 -21.68 -4.60 2.63
CA GLY A 279 -20.71 -5.64 2.29
C GLY A 279 -20.33 -6.46 3.52
N ALA A 280 -19.67 -7.60 3.29
CA ALA A 280 -19.13 -8.44 4.36
C ALA A 280 -17.81 -9.07 3.95
N VAL A 281 -16.89 -9.19 4.91
CA VAL A 281 -15.62 -9.92 4.77
C VAL A 281 -15.56 -10.98 5.85
N TYR A 282 -15.41 -12.23 5.45
CA TYR A 282 -15.24 -13.38 6.33
C TYR A 282 -13.77 -13.78 6.31
N ASN A 283 -13.11 -13.73 7.46
CA ASN A 283 -11.72 -14.12 7.64
C ASN A 283 -11.65 -15.35 8.51
N ASN A 284 -11.15 -16.46 7.98
CA ASN A 284 -10.97 -17.71 8.71
C ASN A 284 -9.53 -18.19 8.55
N SER A 285 -8.88 -18.60 9.62
CA SER A 285 -7.53 -19.17 9.56
C SER A 285 -7.31 -20.23 10.62
N VAL A 286 -6.48 -21.20 10.27
CA VAL A 286 -5.97 -22.23 11.17
C VAL A 286 -4.45 -22.23 11.05
N THR A 287 -3.76 -22.16 12.18
CA THR A 287 -2.31 -22.27 12.23
C THR A 287 -1.92 -23.41 13.19
N LEU A 288 -0.96 -24.21 12.79
CA LEU A 288 -0.39 -25.31 13.55
C LEU A 288 1.12 -25.09 13.69
N SER A 289 1.63 -25.22 14.90
CA SER A 289 3.06 -25.08 15.19
C SER A 289 3.49 -26.19 16.15
N THR A 290 4.58 -26.88 15.82
CA THR A 290 5.14 -27.92 16.66
C THR A 290 6.63 -28.04 16.39
N GLY A 291 7.37 -28.65 17.32
CA GLY A 291 8.76 -28.96 17.03
C GLY A 291 9.56 -29.44 18.22
N THR A 292 10.74 -29.90 17.87
CA THR A 292 11.83 -30.24 18.79
C THR A 292 12.95 -29.22 18.61
N GLU A 293 14.01 -29.30 19.38
CA GLU A 293 15.22 -28.46 19.16
C GLU A 293 15.78 -28.62 17.74
N LYS A 294 15.67 -29.82 17.17
CA LYS A 294 16.25 -30.14 15.85
C LYS A 294 15.30 -29.99 14.67
N ASN A 295 13.99 -30.03 14.90
CA ASN A 295 13.01 -29.93 13.81
C ASN A 295 11.79 -29.13 14.27
N GLN A 296 11.43 -28.11 13.55
CA GLN A 296 10.31 -27.22 13.84
C GLN A 296 9.46 -27.05 12.60
N THR A 297 8.15 -27.27 12.75
CA THR A 297 7.19 -27.24 11.64
C THR A 297 6.09 -26.24 11.93
N PHE A 298 5.77 -25.44 10.95
CA PHE A 298 4.63 -24.54 10.91
C PHE A 298 3.75 -24.85 9.69
N PHE A 299 2.45 -24.88 9.90
CA PHE A 299 1.45 -25.00 8.84
C PHE A 299 0.34 -23.98 9.07
N SER A 300 -0.18 -23.40 7.99
CA SER A 300 -1.30 -22.49 8.02
C SER A 300 -2.22 -22.73 6.84
N ALA A 301 -3.52 -22.59 7.07
CA ALA A 301 -4.55 -22.52 6.06
C ALA A 301 -5.49 -21.35 6.37
N ALA A 302 -5.73 -20.49 5.39
CA ALA A 302 -6.60 -19.33 5.55
C ALA A 302 -7.56 -19.15 4.37
N ALA A 303 -8.75 -18.66 4.67
CA ALA A 303 -9.78 -18.33 3.70
C ALA A 303 -10.33 -16.91 3.99
N LEU A 304 -10.23 -16.05 3.03
CA LEU A 304 -10.86 -14.73 3.02
C LEU A 304 -11.92 -14.72 1.92
N ASN A 305 -13.17 -14.51 2.31
CA ASN A 305 -14.30 -14.41 1.37
C ASN A 305 -15.00 -13.07 1.58
N SER A 306 -15.24 -12.33 0.51
CA SER A 306 -15.84 -11.01 0.59
C SER A 306 -16.89 -10.79 -0.48
N ASP A 307 -18.03 -10.28 -0.04
CA ASP A 307 -19.01 -9.58 -0.86
C ASP A 307 -18.86 -8.06 -0.63
N GLY A 308 -18.54 -7.31 -1.69
CA GLY A 308 -18.35 -5.86 -1.61
C GLY A 308 -19.65 -5.08 -1.45
N MET A 309 -19.54 -3.75 -1.29
CA MET A 309 -20.70 -2.85 -1.17
C MET A 309 -21.45 -2.66 -2.49
N ILE A 310 -20.80 -2.79 -3.64
CA ILE A 310 -21.45 -2.76 -4.94
C ILE A 310 -22.06 -4.14 -5.22
N PRO A 311 -23.30 -4.22 -5.76
CA PRO A 311 -23.90 -5.49 -6.17
C PRO A 311 -22.94 -6.29 -7.07
N ASN A 312 -22.84 -7.61 -6.83
CA ASN A 312 -21.99 -8.56 -7.59
C ASN A 312 -20.48 -8.29 -7.57
N ASN A 313 -19.99 -7.41 -6.68
CA ASN A 313 -18.56 -7.27 -6.41
C ASN A 313 -18.13 -8.35 -5.40
N ARG A 314 -17.06 -9.11 -5.70
CA ARG A 314 -16.54 -10.19 -4.87
C ARG A 314 -15.03 -10.24 -4.87
N TYR A 315 -14.47 -10.68 -3.75
CA TYR A 315 -13.05 -11.00 -3.62
C TYR A 315 -12.88 -12.22 -2.72
N ASN A 316 -12.23 -13.27 -3.21
CA ASN A 316 -11.97 -14.50 -2.45
C ASN A 316 -10.48 -14.82 -2.55
N ARG A 317 -9.87 -15.20 -1.41
CA ARG A 317 -8.47 -15.63 -1.36
C ARG A 317 -8.33 -16.81 -0.40
N TYR A 318 -7.58 -17.83 -0.85
CA TYR A 318 -7.26 -19.01 -0.07
C TYR A 318 -5.75 -19.16 -0.04
N ASN A 319 -5.19 -19.28 1.18
CA ASN A 319 -3.76 -19.39 1.43
C ASN A 319 -3.46 -20.72 2.11
N PHE A 320 -2.42 -21.41 1.65
CA PHE A 320 -1.85 -22.58 2.29
C PHE A 320 -0.36 -22.34 2.42
N THR A 321 0.15 -22.42 3.66
CA THR A 321 1.57 -22.16 3.97
C THR A 321 2.13 -23.30 4.79
N PHE A 322 3.28 -23.79 4.38
CA PHE A 322 4.08 -24.79 5.09
C PHE A 322 5.49 -24.23 5.27
N ARG A 323 6.07 -24.41 6.46
CA ARG A 323 7.47 -24.12 6.73
C ARG A 323 8.05 -25.13 7.68
N ASN A 324 9.25 -25.60 7.38
CA ASN A 324 10.02 -26.51 8.23
C ASN A 324 11.44 -25.99 8.39
N THR A 325 11.92 -26.01 9.60
CA THR A 325 13.31 -25.69 9.93
C THR A 325 13.92 -26.92 10.61
N THR A 326 15.02 -27.45 10.04
CA THR A 326 15.69 -28.65 10.55
C THR A 326 17.17 -28.36 10.78
N SER A 327 17.67 -28.69 11.96
CA SER A 327 19.10 -28.65 12.31
C SER A 327 19.70 -30.05 12.25
N PHE A 328 20.90 -30.19 11.70
CA PHE A 328 21.63 -31.45 11.54
C PHE A 328 23.15 -31.23 11.64
N LEU A 329 23.96 -32.29 11.55
CA LEU A 329 25.43 -32.25 11.77
C LEU A 329 25.81 -31.60 13.11
N ASN A 330 25.22 -32.09 14.23
CA ASN A 330 25.42 -31.54 15.57
C ASN A 330 25.12 -30.04 15.63
N ASP A 331 23.96 -29.64 15.06
CA ASP A 331 23.43 -28.27 14.99
C ASP A 331 24.27 -27.27 14.18
N LYS A 332 25.32 -27.73 13.50
CA LYS A 332 26.16 -26.88 12.63
C LYS A 332 25.49 -26.52 11.30
N MET A 333 24.54 -27.32 10.83
CA MET A 333 23.79 -27.03 9.61
C MET A 333 22.31 -26.86 9.92
N LYS A 334 21.72 -25.85 9.32
CA LYS A 334 20.31 -25.50 9.46
C LYS A 334 19.67 -25.30 8.10
N LEU A 335 18.68 -26.13 7.80
CA LEU A 335 17.87 -26.04 6.57
C LEU A 335 16.50 -25.45 6.93
N ASP A 336 16.08 -24.38 6.22
CA ASP A 336 14.78 -23.74 6.33
C ASP A 336 14.09 -23.86 4.98
N VAL A 337 12.99 -24.57 4.89
CA VAL A 337 12.21 -24.73 3.65
C VAL A 337 10.81 -24.18 3.85
N GLY A 338 10.31 -23.49 2.85
CA GLY A 338 8.98 -22.90 2.83
C GLY A 338 8.26 -23.16 1.52
N ALA A 339 6.95 -23.39 1.61
CA ALA A 339 6.06 -23.51 0.46
C ALA A 339 4.76 -22.78 0.77
N SER A 340 4.32 -21.93 -0.13
CA SER A 340 3.01 -21.26 -0.05
C SER A 340 2.28 -21.42 -1.37
N TYR A 341 0.98 -21.69 -1.29
CA TYR A 341 0.08 -21.76 -2.43
C TYR A 341 -1.12 -20.86 -2.20
N ILE A 342 -1.42 -20.02 -3.18
CA ILE A 342 -2.44 -18.97 -3.08
C ILE A 342 -3.37 -19.07 -4.27
N LEU A 343 -4.67 -19.10 -3.97
CA LEU A 343 -5.74 -18.98 -4.95
C LEU A 343 -6.49 -17.68 -4.68
N GLN A 344 -6.62 -16.83 -5.70
CA GLN A 344 -7.41 -15.60 -5.60
C GLN A 344 -8.39 -15.53 -6.77
N ASN A 345 -9.62 -15.15 -6.48
CA ASN A 345 -10.63 -14.85 -7.49
C ASN A 345 -11.30 -13.53 -7.11
N ASP A 346 -11.40 -12.62 -8.05
CA ASP A 346 -12.13 -11.39 -7.87
C ASP A 346 -13.09 -11.12 -9.04
N ARG A 347 -14.12 -10.35 -8.76
CA ARG A 347 -15.13 -9.96 -9.73
C ARG A 347 -15.51 -8.50 -9.56
N ASN A 348 -15.54 -7.77 -10.66
CA ASN A 348 -16.02 -6.40 -10.75
C ASN A 348 -15.32 -5.43 -9.78
N MET A 349 -14.01 -5.59 -9.58
CA MET A 349 -13.20 -4.58 -8.90
C MET A 349 -13.16 -3.31 -9.75
N THR A 350 -13.55 -2.19 -9.19
CA THR A 350 -13.62 -0.90 -9.89
C THR A 350 -12.93 0.17 -9.07
N ASN A 351 -12.00 0.89 -9.67
CA ASN A 351 -11.33 2.01 -9.00
C ASN A 351 -12.10 3.31 -9.21
N GLN A 352 -12.22 3.73 -10.45
CA GLN A 352 -12.90 4.96 -10.88
C GLN A 352 -13.25 4.88 -12.36
N GLY A 353 -13.76 5.96 -12.89
CA GLY A 353 -13.97 6.18 -14.32
C GLY A 353 -15.41 6.15 -14.74
N GLN A 354 -15.64 6.51 -15.98
CA GLN A 354 -16.96 6.72 -16.57
C GLN A 354 -17.61 5.40 -17.00
N TYR A 355 -16.85 4.51 -17.66
CA TYR A 355 -17.40 3.30 -18.28
C TYR A 355 -17.35 2.10 -17.32
N SER A 356 -18.36 1.23 -17.44
CA SER A 356 -18.50 0.02 -16.63
C SER A 356 -18.40 0.27 -15.12
N ASN A 357 -18.78 1.47 -14.68
CA ASN A 357 -18.82 1.87 -13.29
C ASN A 357 -20.27 2.13 -12.86
N PRO A 358 -20.87 1.25 -12.06
CA PRO A 358 -22.27 1.37 -11.68
C PRO A 358 -22.57 2.56 -10.77
N LEU A 359 -21.55 3.19 -10.15
CA LEU A 359 -21.75 4.40 -9.34
C LEU A 359 -22.16 5.61 -10.19
N VAL A 360 -21.69 5.68 -11.43
CA VAL A 360 -22.03 6.82 -12.31
C VAL A 360 -23.55 6.95 -12.51
N PRO A 361 -24.27 5.96 -13.09
CA PRO A 361 -25.71 6.08 -13.23
C PRO A 361 -26.46 6.07 -11.89
N ALA A 362 -25.93 5.43 -10.84
CA ALA A 362 -26.54 5.45 -9.52
C ALA A 362 -26.46 6.84 -8.86
N TYR A 363 -25.35 7.54 -8.96
CA TYR A 363 -25.18 8.87 -8.39
C TYR A 363 -25.94 9.94 -9.16
N LEU A 364 -25.94 9.83 -10.50
CA LEU A 364 -26.55 10.82 -11.38
C LEU A 364 -28.05 10.55 -11.64
N TYR A 365 -28.64 9.51 -11.08
CA TYR A 365 -30.05 9.18 -11.28
C TYR A 365 -30.97 10.36 -10.89
N PRO A 366 -31.96 10.74 -11.72
CA PRO A 366 -32.83 11.88 -11.47
C PRO A 366 -33.63 11.73 -10.19
N ARG A 367 -33.67 12.77 -9.38
CA ARG A 367 -34.25 12.72 -8.02
C ARG A 367 -35.77 12.58 -7.95
N GLY A 368 -36.43 12.97 -9.01
CA GLY A 368 -37.91 12.83 -9.09
C GLY A 368 -38.39 11.43 -9.50
N ASP A 369 -37.51 10.60 -10.01
CA ASP A 369 -37.83 9.32 -10.59
C ASP A 369 -37.75 8.19 -9.56
N ASN A 370 -38.56 7.14 -9.78
CA ASN A 370 -38.57 5.99 -8.86
C ASN A 370 -37.41 5.02 -9.17
N PHE A 371 -36.35 5.07 -8.34
CA PHE A 371 -35.20 4.19 -8.52
C PHE A 371 -35.51 2.69 -8.32
N SER A 372 -36.61 2.35 -7.63
CA SER A 372 -36.97 0.94 -7.46
C SER A 372 -37.25 0.22 -8.78
N THR A 373 -37.70 0.96 -9.81
CA THR A 373 -37.94 0.42 -11.15
C THR A 373 -36.66 0.00 -11.85
N VAL A 374 -35.52 0.60 -11.47
CA VAL A 374 -34.20 0.32 -12.05
C VAL A 374 -33.68 -1.07 -11.62
N LYS A 375 -34.19 -1.60 -10.50
CA LYS A 375 -33.84 -2.97 -10.03
C LYS A 375 -34.31 -4.04 -11.02
N VAL A 376 -35.35 -3.78 -11.82
CA VAL A 376 -35.74 -4.60 -12.96
C VAL A 376 -34.85 -4.19 -14.13
N PHE A 377 -33.61 -4.62 -14.12
CA PHE A 377 -32.58 -4.16 -15.06
C PHE A 377 -32.60 -4.88 -16.41
N GLU A 378 -33.34 -5.95 -16.55
CA GLU A 378 -33.46 -6.70 -17.78
C GLU A 378 -34.89 -7.16 -18.05
N ARG A 379 -35.25 -7.31 -19.34
CA ARG A 379 -36.53 -7.83 -19.80
C ARG A 379 -36.28 -8.81 -20.95
N TYR A 380 -37.05 -9.90 -20.96
CA TYR A 380 -36.91 -10.90 -22.02
C TYR A 380 -37.45 -10.36 -23.35
N ASN A 381 -36.65 -10.49 -24.40
CA ASN A 381 -37.03 -10.17 -25.78
C ASN A 381 -37.30 -11.47 -26.54
N GLU A 382 -38.57 -11.70 -26.92
CA GLU A 382 -39.00 -12.91 -27.62
C GLU A 382 -38.41 -13.07 -29.03
N ALA A 383 -38.15 -11.96 -29.72
CA ALA A 383 -37.58 -12.00 -31.06
C ALA A 383 -36.09 -12.40 -31.05
N ARG A 384 -35.33 -11.90 -30.05
CA ARG A 384 -33.92 -12.20 -29.89
C ARG A 384 -33.64 -13.39 -28.98
N LYS A 385 -34.65 -13.83 -28.22
CA LYS A 385 -34.56 -14.90 -27.18
C LYS A 385 -33.48 -14.69 -26.15
N ILE A 386 -33.27 -13.44 -25.75
CA ILE A 386 -32.34 -13.02 -24.71
C ILE A 386 -33.02 -12.04 -23.74
N ASN A 387 -32.41 -11.89 -22.56
CA ASN A 387 -32.72 -10.76 -21.67
C ASN A 387 -31.98 -9.52 -22.17
N GLU A 388 -32.70 -8.45 -22.45
CA GLU A 388 -32.16 -7.16 -22.84
C GLU A 388 -32.18 -6.18 -21.68
N GLN A 389 -31.25 -5.23 -21.71
CA GLN A 389 -31.17 -4.18 -20.73
C GLN A 389 -32.49 -3.38 -20.70
N PHE A 390 -33.01 -3.17 -19.48
CA PHE A 390 -34.07 -2.20 -19.25
C PHE A 390 -33.49 -0.96 -18.58
N TRP A 391 -33.48 0.16 -19.30
CA TRP A 391 -32.96 1.42 -18.78
C TRP A 391 -33.90 2.59 -19.17
N PRO A 392 -34.78 3.03 -18.24
CA PRO A 392 -35.76 4.07 -18.55
C PRO A 392 -35.16 5.46 -18.78
N SER A 393 -33.92 5.71 -18.32
CA SER A 393 -33.21 6.99 -18.49
C SER A 393 -32.60 7.17 -19.88
N GLY A 394 -32.58 6.12 -20.71
CA GLY A 394 -31.96 6.17 -22.03
C GLY A 394 -30.41 6.08 -21.99
N GLU A 395 -29.78 6.03 -23.17
CA GLU A 395 -28.35 5.76 -23.33
C GLU A 395 -27.49 7.05 -23.42
N GLY A 396 -28.07 8.21 -23.18
CA GLY A 396 -27.36 9.49 -23.30
C GLY A 396 -26.40 9.79 -22.12
N ASP A 397 -25.40 10.63 -22.40
CA ASP A 397 -24.46 11.19 -21.40
C ASP A 397 -23.65 10.16 -20.59
N LEU A 398 -23.24 10.58 -19.39
CA LEU A 398 -22.51 9.71 -18.45
C LEU A 398 -23.32 8.51 -17.93
N ARG A 399 -24.66 8.56 -18.00
CA ARG A 399 -25.56 7.55 -17.44
C ARG A 399 -25.90 6.43 -18.41
N MET A 400 -25.08 6.09 -19.32
CA MET A 400 -25.28 5.21 -20.48
C MET A 400 -26.08 3.93 -20.22
N GLN A 401 -26.04 3.37 -19.01
CA GLN A 401 -26.59 2.05 -18.69
C GLN A 401 -27.20 1.98 -17.32
N ASN A 402 -28.09 1.00 -17.13
CA ASN A 402 -28.62 0.65 -15.80
C ASN A 402 -27.48 0.20 -14.87
N PRO A 403 -27.36 0.74 -13.61
CA PRO A 403 -26.30 0.35 -12.69
C PRO A 403 -26.31 -1.14 -12.32
N TYR A 404 -27.48 -1.78 -12.28
CA TYR A 404 -27.57 -3.23 -12.04
C TYR A 404 -27.17 -4.03 -13.27
N TRP A 405 -27.43 -3.54 -14.50
CA TRP A 405 -26.91 -4.15 -15.72
C TRP A 405 -25.38 -4.16 -15.72
N ILE A 406 -24.77 -3.01 -15.40
CA ILE A 406 -23.32 -2.90 -15.27
C ILE A 406 -22.81 -3.93 -14.25
N ALA A 407 -23.44 -4.03 -13.09
CA ALA A 407 -23.02 -4.93 -12.02
C ALA A 407 -23.17 -6.42 -12.37
N TYR A 408 -24.21 -6.80 -13.12
CA TYR A 408 -24.54 -8.21 -13.36
C TYR A 408 -24.27 -8.71 -14.79
N ARG A 409 -24.08 -7.80 -15.75
CA ARG A 409 -23.93 -8.15 -17.18
C ARG A 409 -22.66 -7.58 -17.83
N ASN A 410 -21.99 -6.62 -17.21
CA ASN A 410 -20.66 -6.17 -17.63
C ASN A 410 -19.62 -6.76 -16.68
N LEU A 411 -19.34 -8.05 -16.85
CA LEU A 411 -18.50 -8.80 -15.91
C LEU A 411 -17.01 -8.62 -16.21
N ARG A 412 -16.25 -8.41 -15.18
CA ARG A 412 -14.78 -8.42 -15.18
C ARG A 412 -14.34 -9.35 -14.06
N GLU A 413 -13.71 -10.46 -14.46
CA GLU A 413 -13.34 -11.55 -13.56
C GLU A 413 -11.84 -11.80 -13.66
N ASN A 414 -11.20 -11.96 -12.53
CA ASN A 414 -9.78 -12.28 -12.45
C ASN A 414 -9.57 -13.51 -11.57
N SER A 415 -8.74 -14.44 -12.04
CA SER A 415 -8.35 -15.66 -11.32
C SER A 415 -6.83 -15.74 -11.29
N LYS A 416 -6.26 -15.77 -10.10
CA LYS A 416 -4.82 -15.86 -9.85
C LYS A 416 -4.48 -17.15 -9.10
N LYS A 417 -3.47 -17.86 -9.59
CA LYS A 417 -2.86 -19.03 -8.94
C LYS A 417 -1.38 -18.71 -8.73
N ARG A 418 -0.93 -18.65 -7.48
CA ARG A 418 0.45 -18.31 -7.15
C ARG A 418 1.05 -19.37 -6.24
N TYR A 419 2.30 -19.72 -6.47
CA TYR A 419 3.09 -20.50 -5.54
C TYR A 419 4.43 -19.84 -5.27
N MET A 420 4.87 -19.92 -4.02
CA MET A 420 6.18 -19.48 -3.56
C MET A 420 6.89 -20.66 -2.90
N LEU A 421 8.05 -21.01 -3.40
CA LEU A 421 8.91 -22.05 -2.85
C LEU A 421 10.22 -21.41 -2.40
N SER A 422 10.66 -21.70 -1.20
CA SER A 422 11.91 -21.16 -0.67
C SER A 422 12.72 -22.26 0.02
N ALA A 423 14.02 -22.17 -0.10
CA ALA A 423 14.97 -22.99 0.64
C ALA A 423 16.15 -22.15 1.08
N GLY A 424 16.58 -22.30 2.31
CA GLY A 424 17.76 -21.64 2.87
C GLY A 424 18.59 -22.64 3.67
N LEU A 425 19.87 -22.70 3.39
CA LEU A 425 20.85 -23.53 4.10
C LEU A 425 21.87 -22.62 4.78
N THR A 426 22.04 -22.78 6.08
CA THR A 426 23.10 -22.11 6.85
C THR A 426 24.05 -23.17 7.41
N TYR A 427 25.34 -22.94 7.30
CA TYR A 427 26.40 -23.80 7.83
C TYR A 427 27.34 -22.99 8.73
N ASP A 428 27.34 -23.30 10.01
CA ASP A 428 28.23 -22.71 11.00
C ASP A 428 29.59 -23.41 10.94
N VAL A 429 30.52 -22.86 10.15
CA VAL A 429 31.86 -23.41 9.93
C VAL A 429 32.68 -23.30 11.20
N LEU A 430 32.63 -22.11 11.84
CA LEU A 430 33.26 -21.76 13.11
C LEU A 430 32.24 -20.97 13.95
N ASP A 431 32.46 -20.85 15.23
CA ASP A 431 31.53 -20.09 16.13
C ASP A 431 31.36 -18.62 15.72
N TRP A 432 32.29 -18.09 14.93
CA TRP A 432 32.28 -16.71 14.44
C TRP A 432 32.09 -16.59 12.90
N LEU A 433 32.03 -17.71 12.19
CA LEU A 433 31.94 -17.75 10.72
C LEU A 433 30.82 -18.68 10.27
N SER A 434 29.82 -18.17 9.59
CA SER A 434 28.80 -18.99 8.95
C SER A 434 28.64 -18.67 7.47
N LEU A 435 28.27 -19.67 6.70
CA LEU A 435 27.92 -19.60 5.29
C LEU A 435 26.43 -19.81 5.14
N SER A 436 25.76 -18.99 4.34
CA SER A 436 24.34 -19.18 4.05
C SER A 436 24.02 -19.01 2.58
N GLY A 437 23.21 -19.91 2.05
CA GLY A 437 22.69 -19.82 0.69
C GLY A 437 21.16 -19.90 0.71
N ARG A 438 20.49 -19.08 -0.08
CA ARG A 438 19.03 -19.05 -0.17
C ARG A 438 18.58 -19.02 -1.62
N ILE A 439 17.45 -19.66 -1.88
CA ILE A 439 16.76 -19.59 -3.16
C ILE A 439 15.25 -19.41 -2.90
N ARG A 440 14.61 -18.62 -3.74
CA ARG A 440 13.14 -18.52 -3.80
C ARG A 440 12.68 -18.48 -5.25
N ILE A 441 11.63 -19.26 -5.51
CA ILE A 441 10.87 -19.22 -6.76
C ILE A 441 9.46 -18.74 -6.40
N ASP A 442 9.02 -17.69 -7.06
CA ASP A 442 7.70 -17.09 -6.89
C ASP A 442 7.04 -17.00 -8.27
N ASN A 443 5.98 -17.73 -8.48
CA ASN A 443 5.31 -17.84 -9.77
C ASN A 443 3.81 -17.59 -9.64
N SER A 444 3.26 -16.74 -10.50
CA SER A 444 1.86 -16.36 -10.51
C SER A 444 1.29 -16.44 -11.90
N ASN A 445 0.23 -17.23 -12.07
CA ASN A 445 -0.53 -17.35 -13.30
C ASN A 445 -1.90 -16.67 -13.12
N ASN A 446 -2.19 -15.70 -13.97
CA ASN A 446 -3.41 -14.92 -13.93
C ASN A 446 -4.25 -15.16 -15.19
N THR A 447 -5.55 -15.21 -15.01
CA THR A 447 -6.52 -15.20 -16.12
C THR A 447 -7.51 -14.08 -15.85
N TYR A 448 -7.59 -13.11 -16.73
CA TYR A 448 -8.57 -12.04 -16.70
C TYR A 448 -9.58 -12.22 -17.83
N GLU A 449 -10.88 -12.17 -17.51
CA GLU A 449 -11.96 -12.25 -18.47
C GLU A 449 -12.87 -11.02 -18.37
N GLN A 450 -13.25 -10.51 -19.53
CA GLN A 450 -14.20 -9.42 -19.70
C GLN A 450 -15.36 -9.92 -20.55
N LYS A 451 -16.57 -9.88 -19.99
CA LYS A 451 -17.80 -10.37 -20.63
C LYS A 451 -18.85 -9.28 -20.58
N TYR A 452 -19.11 -8.63 -21.71
CA TYR A 452 -20.22 -7.69 -21.85
C TYR A 452 -21.33 -8.35 -22.62
N TYR A 453 -22.47 -8.50 -21.97
CA TYR A 453 -23.63 -9.19 -22.54
C TYR A 453 -24.27 -8.39 -23.66
N ALA A 454 -24.95 -9.10 -24.55
CA ALA A 454 -25.79 -8.53 -25.56
C ALA A 454 -26.79 -7.52 -24.96
N SER A 455 -27.06 -6.41 -25.64
CA SER A 455 -27.78 -5.24 -25.12
C SER A 455 -26.99 -4.32 -24.20
N THR A 456 -25.70 -4.59 -24.00
CA THR A 456 -24.77 -3.57 -23.47
C THR A 456 -24.62 -2.47 -24.52
N ILE A 457 -24.52 -1.19 -24.08
CA ILE A 457 -24.36 -0.06 -25.00
C ILE A 457 -23.28 -0.33 -26.06
N THR A 458 -23.64 -0.05 -27.33
CA THR A 458 -22.79 -0.38 -28.47
C THR A 458 -21.44 0.30 -28.50
N THR A 459 -21.28 1.45 -27.80
CA THR A 459 -20.00 2.10 -27.56
C THR A 459 -19.01 1.16 -26.85
N LEU A 460 -19.47 0.37 -25.88
CA LEU A 460 -18.62 -0.57 -25.11
C LEU A 460 -18.43 -1.91 -25.81
N THR A 461 -19.34 -2.29 -26.70
CA THR A 461 -19.27 -3.52 -27.51
C THR A 461 -18.77 -3.27 -28.94
N GLU A 462 -18.21 -2.08 -29.21
CA GLU A 462 -17.64 -1.68 -30.50
C GLU A 462 -18.60 -1.89 -31.68
N GLY A 463 -19.88 -1.57 -31.44
CA GLY A 463 -20.97 -1.68 -32.41
C GLY A 463 -21.64 -3.03 -32.48
N SER A 464 -21.21 -4.04 -31.70
CA SER A 464 -21.91 -5.35 -31.69
C SER A 464 -23.13 -5.35 -30.77
N GLU A 465 -24.26 -5.83 -31.27
CA GLU A 465 -25.43 -6.14 -30.45
C GLU A 465 -25.37 -7.51 -29.77
N GLN A 466 -24.40 -8.35 -30.12
CA GLN A 466 -24.25 -9.71 -29.60
C GLN A 466 -23.43 -9.80 -28.33
N GLY A 467 -22.71 -8.73 -27.98
CA GLY A 467 -21.87 -8.64 -26.81
C GLY A 467 -20.38 -8.44 -27.14
N TYR A 468 -19.56 -8.48 -26.10
CA TYR A 468 -18.11 -8.30 -26.19
C TYR A 468 -17.38 -9.28 -25.26
N TYR A 469 -16.30 -9.85 -25.76
CA TYR A 469 -15.47 -10.77 -24.98
C TYR A 469 -13.99 -10.37 -25.04
N GLY A 470 -13.35 -10.43 -23.87
CA GLY A 470 -11.90 -10.31 -23.75
C GLY A 470 -11.38 -11.38 -22.81
N ILE A 471 -10.22 -11.95 -23.12
CA ILE A 471 -9.47 -12.85 -22.27
C ILE A 471 -8.00 -12.51 -22.33
N GLU A 472 -7.35 -12.42 -21.17
CA GLU A 472 -5.91 -12.24 -21.01
C GLU A 472 -5.38 -13.33 -20.08
N LYS A 473 -4.34 -14.03 -20.49
CA LYS A 473 -3.59 -14.97 -19.65
C LYS A 473 -2.18 -14.43 -19.49
N SER A 474 -1.76 -14.24 -18.25
CA SER A 474 -0.41 -13.76 -17.96
C SER A 474 0.29 -14.61 -16.93
N GLY A 475 1.60 -14.78 -17.13
CA GLY A 475 2.55 -15.40 -16.22
C GLY A 475 3.50 -14.36 -15.63
N ASN A 476 3.72 -14.41 -14.34
CA ASN A 476 4.77 -13.64 -13.66
C ASN A 476 5.66 -14.61 -12.90
N SER A 477 6.96 -14.51 -13.08
CA SER A 477 7.93 -15.36 -12.40
C SER A 477 9.07 -14.54 -11.82
N GLN A 478 9.47 -14.86 -10.59
CA GLN A 478 10.70 -14.38 -9.99
C GLN A 478 11.49 -15.56 -9.46
N THR A 479 12.76 -15.67 -9.89
CA THR A 479 13.77 -16.53 -9.26
C THR A 479 14.79 -15.66 -8.58
N TYR A 480 14.99 -15.84 -7.30
CA TYR A 480 16.01 -15.15 -6.51
C TYR A 480 16.91 -16.16 -5.82
N ALA A 481 18.21 -15.92 -5.90
CA ALA A 481 19.20 -16.69 -5.15
C ALA A 481 20.25 -15.77 -4.56
N ASP A 482 20.76 -16.10 -3.38
CA ASP A 482 21.91 -15.43 -2.77
C ASP A 482 22.81 -16.40 -2.01
N PHE A 483 24.04 -15.95 -1.84
CA PHE A 483 25.06 -16.61 -1.01
C PHE A 483 25.74 -15.56 -0.14
N LEU A 484 25.84 -15.83 1.16
CA LEU A 484 26.43 -14.92 2.14
C LEU A 484 27.49 -15.64 3.00
N VAL A 485 28.58 -14.95 3.23
CA VAL A 485 29.57 -15.24 4.26
C VAL A 485 29.32 -14.29 5.42
N ASN A 486 28.98 -14.81 6.58
CA ASN A 486 28.66 -14.03 7.76
C ASN A 486 29.78 -14.20 8.81
N ILE A 487 30.28 -13.09 9.29
CA ILE A 487 31.34 -13.01 10.31
C ILE A 487 30.77 -12.29 11.52
N ASN A 488 30.87 -12.90 12.69
CA ASN A 488 30.51 -12.29 13.97
C ASN A 488 31.59 -12.64 14.99
N LYS A 489 32.51 -11.71 15.24
CA LYS A 489 33.69 -11.96 16.08
C LYS A 489 33.91 -10.83 17.05
N ARG A 490 34.18 -11.18 18.29
CA ARG A 490 34.67 -10.24 19.31
C ARG A 490 36.19 -10.37 19.45
N VAL A 491 36.88 -9.23 19.37
CA VAL A 491 38.33 -9.13 19.52
C VAL A 491 38.63 -8.03 20.52
N GLY A 492 38.94 -8.42 21.75
CA GLY A 492 39.12 -7.46 22.86
C GLY A 492 37.88 -6.62 23.09
N ASP A 493 38.01 -5.31 23.00
CA ASP A 493 36.95 -4.33 23.16
C ASP A 493 36.10 -4.13 21.88
N PHE A 494 36.49 -4.76 20.76
CA PHE A 494 35.82 -4.61 19.48
C PHE A 494 34.89 -5.78 19.20
N THR A 495 33.70 -5.47 18.69
CA THR A 495 32.77 -6.43 18.10
C THR A 495 32.70 -6.16 16.60
N ILE A 496 32.94 -7.16 15.77
CA ILE A 496 32.95 -7.07 14.32
C ILE A 496 31.85 -7.97 13.77
N VAL A 497 30.86 -7.37 13.13
CA VAL A 497 29.82 -8.08 12.38
C VAL A 497 29.97 -7.71 10.91
N ALA A 498 30.35 -8.67 10.06
CA ALA A 498 30.53 -8.42 8.65
C ALA A 498 29.78 -9.46 7.80
N ASN A 499 29.30 -9.03 6.65
CA ASN A 499 28.61 -9.87 5.70
C ASN A 499 29.16 -9.57 4.31
N ILE A 500 29.54 -10.59 3.55
CA ILE A 500 29.94 -10.48 2.15
C ILE A 500 29.05 -11.43 1.37
N GLY A 501 28.46 -10.96 0.28
CA GLY A 501 27.54 -11.80 -0.47
C GLY A 501 27.42 -11.46 -1.93
N THR A 502 26.76 -12.38 -2.62
CA THR A 502 26.35 -12.21 -4.01
C THR A 502 24.87 -12.58 -4.14
N SER A 503 24.17 -11.97 -5.06
CA SER A 503 22.78 -12.31 -5.36
C SER A 503 22.47 -12.27 -6.84
N LEU A 504 21.50 -13.08 -7.24
CA LEU A 504 20.90 -13.14 -8.56
C LEU A 504 19.41 -12.96 -8.42
N SER A 505 18.82 -12.06 -9.20
CA SER A 505 17.38 -11.88 -9.34
C SER A 505 17.01 -11.94 -10.81
N ASP A 506 16.19 -12.88 -11.16
CA ASP A 506 15.63 -13.06 -12.50
C ASP A 506 14.10 -12.89 -12.41
N ASN A 507 13.55 -11.95 -13.19
CA ASN A 507 12.12 -11.64 -13.23
C ASN A 507 11.63 -11.71 -14.66
N SER A 508 10.52 -12.39 -14.87
CA SER A 508 9.89 -12.49 -16.19
C SER A 508 8.39 -12.27 -16.13
N TYR A 509 7.87 -11.80 -17.23
CA TYR A 509 6.45 -11.61 -17.49
C TYR A 509 6.13 -12.01 -18.91
N ASP A 510 5.05 -12.75 -19.06
CA ASP A 510 4.47 -13.08 -20.36
C ASP A 510 2.96 -12.90 -20.33
N MET A 511 2.38 -12.48 -21.44
CA MET A 511 0.94 -12.30 -21.58
C MET A 511 0.49 -12.57 -23.00
N LEU A 512 -0.59 -13.32 -23.11
CA LEU A 512 -1.34 -13.54 -24.35
C LEU A 512 -2.81 -13.19 -24.11
N GLY A 513 -3.35 -12.33 -24.94
CA GLY A 513 -4.74 -11.90 -24.83
C GLY A 513 -5.43 -11.79 -26.20
N TYR A 514 -6.76 -11.94 -26.14
CA TYR A 514 -7.65 -11.66 -27.23
C TYR A 514 -8.83 -10.85 -26.73
N ASN A 515 -9.26 -9.86 -27.52
CA ASN A 515 -10.47 -9.12 -27.20
C ASN A 515 -11.15 -8.62 -28.49
N GLY A 516 -12.44 -8.36 -28.40
CA GLY A 516 -13.22 -7.80 -29.48
C GLY A 516 -14.70 -8.01 -29.30
N PRO A 517 -15.50 -7.38 -30.18
CA PRO A 517 -16.94 -7.60 -30.24
C PRO A 517 -17.26 -9.02 -30.74
N ILE A 518 -18.37 -9.59 -30.25
CA ILE A 518 -18.91 -10.84 -30.81
C ILE A 518 -19.44 -10.52 -32.21
N GLN A 519 -19.18 -11.41 -33.19
CA GLN A 519 -19.55 -11.19 -34.56
C GLN A 519 -21.08 -11.02 -34.73
N GLU A 520 -21.51 -10.21 -35.70
CA GLU A 520 -22.90 -9.81 -35.88
C GLU A 520 -23.84 -11.00 -36.08
N LYS A 521 -23.39 -12.02 -36.82
CA LYS A 521 -24.11 -13.29 -37.08
C LYS A 521 -23.85 -14.35 -36.01
N GLY A 522 -23.14 -14.00 -34.91
CA GLY A 522 -22.85 -14.89 -33.78
C GLY A 522 -24.07 -15.10 -32.89
N ILE A 523 -23.93 -16.09 -32.02
CA ILE A 523 -24.94 -16.33 -31.00
C ILE A 523 -24.70 -15.35 -29.82
N PRO A 524 -25.72 -14.59 -29.42
CA PRO A 524 -25.56 -13.64 -28.29
C PRO A 524 -25.03 -14.30 -27.03
N ASN A 525 -24.13 -13.62 -26.34
CA ASN A 525 -23.61 -14.05 -25.04
C ASN A 525 -22.77 -15.35 -25.06
N VAL A 526 -22.28 -15.78 -26.23
CA VAL A 526 -21.32 -16.87 -26.32
C VAL A 526 -19.90 -16.29 -26.24
N PHE A 527 -19.30 -16.41 -25.07
CA PHE A 527 -18.02 -15.78 -24.72
C PHE A 527 -16.85 -16.72 -25.02
N ASN A 528 -16.41 -16.73 -26.27
CA ASN A 528 -15.19 -17.44 -26.67
C ASN A 528 -14.46 -16.68 -27.81
N VAL A 529 -13.18 -16.99 -28.01
CA VAL A 529 -12.33 -16.31 -28.99
C VAL A 529 -12.74 -16.56 -30.44
N PHE A 530 -13.42 -17.67 -30.73
CA PHE A 530 -13.84 -18.04 -32.07
C PHE A 530 -15.06 -17.23 -32.56
N ASP A 531 -15.88 -16.76 -31.61
CA ASP A 531 -17.06 -15.95 -31.90
C ASP A 531 -16.78 -14.45 -32.04
N LEU A 532 -15.53 -14.05 -31.86
CA LEU A 532 -15.14 -12.66 -32.06
C LEU A 532 -15.15 -12.30 -33.55
N ASP A 533 -15.56 -11.06 -33.83
CA ASP A 533 -15.51 -10.50 -35.19
C ASP A 533 -14.08 -10.50 -35.72
N ASN A 534 -13.84 -11.23 -36.78
CA ASN A 534 -12.50 -11.42 -37.33
C ASN A 534 -11.84 -10.12 -37.82
N THR A 535 -12.64 -9.08 -38.11
CA THR A 535 -12.15 -7.78 -38.59
C THR A 535 -11.81 -6.83 -37.45
N LYS A 536 -12.38 -7.06 -36.24
CA LYS A 536 -12.23 -6.22 -35.04
C LYS A 536 -11.51 -6.94 -33.91
N LYS A 537 -11.30 -8.24 -34.02
CA LYS A 537 -10.59 -9.04 -33.03
C LYS A 537 -9.15 -8.56 -32.89
N ARG A 538 -8.75 -8.25 -31.71
CA ARG A 538 -7.37 -7.87 -31.39
C ARG A 538 -6.68 -8.98 -30.62
N ALA A 539 -5.48 -9.35 -31.06
CA ALA A 539 -4.57 -10.19 -30.34
C ALA A 539 -3.51 -9.31 -29.67
N THR A 540 -3.20 -9.56 -28.42
CA THR A 540 -2.10 -8.91 -27.71
C THR A 540 -1.15 -9.97 -27.20
N GLN A 541 0.13 -9.81 -27.49
CA GLN A 541 1.19 -10.65 -26.93
C GLN A 541 2.29 -9.73 -26.44
N GLU A 542 2.60 -9.83 -25.14
CA GLU A 542 3.63 -9.03 -24.48
C GLU A 542 4.50 -9.94 -23.61
N GLY A 543 5.75 -9.58 -23.47
CA GLY A 543 6.64 -10.28 -22.57
C GLY A 543 7.95 -9.54 -22.38
N TRP A 544 8.58 -9.80 -21.23
CA TRP A 544 9.89 -9.28 -20.90
C TRP A 544 10.57 -10.16 -19.86
N GLU A 545 11.87 -10.10 -19.86
CA GLU A 545 12.75 -10.72 -18.88
C GLU A 545 13.79 -9.69 -18.42
N GLU A 546 14.09 -9.65 -17.15
CA GLU A 546 15.13 -8.80 -16.58
C GLU A 546 15.90 -9.54 -15.50
N MET A 547 17.22 -9.41 -15.55
CA MET A 547 18.13 -10.04 -14.63
C MET A 547 19.02 -9.00 -13.97
N THR A 548 19.25 -9.16 -12.66
CA THR A 548 20.21 -8.38 -11.91
C THR A 548 21.13 -9.29 -11.13
N GLN A 549 22.44 -9.11 -11.33
CA GLN A 549 23.49 -9.76 -10.54
C GLN A 549 24.12 -8.73 -9.64
N SER A 550 24.55 -9.14 -8.44
CA SER A 550 25.08 -8.21 -7.47
C SER A 550 26.14 -8.82 -6.59
N ILE A 551 27.11 -7.98 -6.22
CA ILE A 551 28.07 -8.27 -5.14
C ILE A 551 27.90 -7.17 -4.10
N PHE A 552 27.86 -7.55 -2.83
CA PHE A 552 27.68 -6.61 -1.72
C PHE A 552 28.47 -7.01 -0.49
N ALA A 553 28.80 -6.03 0.30
CA ALA A 553 29.45 -6.22 1.59
C ALA A 553 28.90 -5.21 2.60
N SER A 554 28.85 -5.63 3.87
CA SER A 554 28.56 -4.76 4.99
C SER A 554 29.46 -5.13 6.16
N ALA A 555 29.98 -4.12 6.85
CA ALA A 555 30.78 -4.31 8.04
C ALA A 555 30.31 -3.34 9.13
N GLU A 556 30.07 -3.84 10.32
CA GLU A 556 29.79 -3.08 11.53
C GLU A 556 30.90 -3.35 12.56
N VAL A 557 31.52 -2.31 13.01
CA VAL A 557 32.55 -2.34 14.04
C VAL A 557 32.05 -1.60 15.27
N GLY A 558 31.80 -2.34 16.34
CA GLY A 558 31.41 -1.80 17.65
C GLY A 558 32.62 -1.72 18.59
N TRP A 559 32.79 -0.58 19.26
CA TRP A 559 33.81 -0.39 20.29
C TRP A 559 33.18 -0.21 21.67
N LYS A 560 33.49 -1.11 22.59
CA LYS A 560 33.02 -1.14 24.00
C LYS A 560 31.49 -1.03 24.15
N SER A 561 30.69 -1.42 23.12
CA SER A 561 29.25 -1.18 23.06
C SER A 561 28.83 0.31 23.13
N MET A 562 29.78 1.23 22.99
CA MET A 562 29.57 2.68 23.06
C MET A 562 29.48 3.32 21.68
N LEU A 563 30.34 2.89 20.75
CA LEU A 563 30.42 3.48 19.41
C LEU A 563 30.37 2.38 18.34
N TYR A 564 29.59 2.61 17.29
CA TYR A 564 29.44 1.67 16.18
C TYR A 564 29.61 2.40 14.86
N LEU A 565 30.48 1.88 14.02
CA LEU A 565 30.67 2.31 12.63
C LEU A 565 30.12 1.23 11.71
N THR A 566 29.20 1.60 10.81
CA THR A 566 28.65 0.71 9.78
C THR A 566 29.09 1.19 8.41
N LEU A 567 29.65 0.30 7.63
CA LEU A 567 30.04 0.51 6.23
C LEU A 567 29.29 -0.48 5.37
N THR A 568 28.70 -0.02 4.27
CA THR A 568 27.98 -0.87 3.33
C THR A 568 28.32 -0.48 1.91
N GLY A 569 28.53 -1.47 1.05
CA GLY A 569 28.73 -1.27 -0.38
C GLY A 569 28.02 -2.37 -1.18
N ARG A 570 27.45 -1.98 -2.32
CA ARG A 570 26.81 -2.91 -3.26
C ARG A 570 27.10 -2.46 -4.69
N ASN A 571 27.42 -3.40 -5.56
CA ASN A 571 27.49 -3.17 -7.01
C ASN A 571 26.51 -4.07 -7.73
N ASP A 572 25.66 -3.47 -8.58
CA ASP A 572 24.63 -4.17 -9.37
C ASP A 572 24.99 -4.12 -10.86
N TRP A 573 24.89 -5.27 -11.53
CA TRP A 573 24.88 -5.44 -12.98
C TRP A 573 23.45 -5.79 -13.40
N ALA A 574 22.80 -4.89 -14.15
CA ALA A 574 21.41 -5.05 -14.55
C ALA A 574 21.28 -5.21 -16.06
N SER A 575 20.49 -6.17 -16.52
CA SER A 575 20.26 -6.44 -17.95
C SER A 575 19.68 -5.23 -18.69
N GLN A 576 18.95 -4.34 -18.00
CA GLN A 576 18.41 -3.10 -18.57
C GLN A 576 19.52 -2.13 -19.03
N LEU A 577 20.75 -2.33 -18.58
CA LEU A 577 21.91 -1.55 -19.00
C LEU A 577 22.58 -2.08 -20.28
N LEU A 578 22.09 -3.17 -20.85
CA LEU A 578 22.59 -3.71 -22.11
C LEU A 578 22.48 -2.62 -23.21
N GLY A 579 23.56 -2.41 -23.95
CA GLY A 579 23.65 -1.32 -24.93
C GLY A 579 24.04 0.05 -24.35
N SER A 580 24.11 0.21 -23.04
CA SER A 580 24.70 1.37 -22.38
C SER A 580 26.24 1.25 -22.33
N SER A 581 26.93 2.39 -22.37
CA SER A 581 28.38 2.44 -22.17
C SER A 581 28.81 2.11 -20.74
N GLN A 582 27.88 2.05 -19.79
CA GLN A 582 28.10 1.67 -18.39
C GLN A 582 27.16 0.54 -18.01
N THR A 583 27.73 -0.58 -17.53
CA THR A 583 27.02 -1.83 -17.28
C THR A 583 26.74 -2.12 -15.82
N SER A 584 27.32 -1.33 -14.90
CA SER A 584 27.13 -1.51 -13.46
C SER A 584 27.23 -0.20 -12.68
N PHE A 585 26.66 -0.18 -11.47
CA PHE A 585 26.73 0.96 -10.57
C PHE A 585 26.97 0.51 -9.13
N PHE A 586 27.76 1.33 -8.43
CA PHE A 586 28.10 1.12 -7.03
C PHE A 586 27.28 2.02 -6.09
N TYR A 587 26.81 1.46 -5.00
CA TYR A 587 25.96 2.11 -3.98
C TYR A 587 26.63 2.04 -2.60
N PRO A 588 27.29 3.12 -2.14
CA PRO A 588 27.90 3.18 -0.82
C PRO A 588 26.94 3.64 0.27
N SER A 589 27.17 3.19 1.51
CA SER A 589 26.55 3.75 2.71
C SER A 589 27.54 3.73 3.88
N VAL A 590 27.49 4.78 4.69
CA VAL A 590 28.31 4.93 5.90
C VAL A 590 27.39 5.40 7.03
N GLY A 591 27.52 4.80 8.20
CA GLY A 591 26.74 5.17 9.36
C GLY A 591 27.55 5.12 10.65
N LEU A 592 27.26 6.04 11.55
CA LEU A 592 27.85 6.14 12.89
C LEU A 592 26.74 6.16 13.93
N SER A 593 26.91 5.39 15.02
CA SER A 593 26.00 5.37 16.14
C SER A 593 26.80 5.44 17.43
N GLY A 594 26.42 6.37 18.33
CA GLY A 594 27.03 6.54 19.64
C GLY A 594 26.01 6.40 20.77
N VAL A 595 26.23 5.47 21.68
CA VAL A 595 25.40 5.23 22.88
C VAL A 595 25.95 6.10 24.00
N ILE A 596 25.43 7.31 24.12
CA ILE A 596 25.93 8.33 25.06
C ILE A 596 25.79 7.86 26.50
N SER A 597 24.69 7.14 26.82
CA SER A 597 24.47 6.58 28.18
C SER A 597 25.53 5.54 28.61
N GLU A 598 26.26 4.94 27.64
CA GLU A 598 27.39 4.05 27.95
C GLU A 598 28.73 4.81 28.05
N MET A 599 28.79 6.05 27.50
CA MET A 599 30.03 6.86 27.48
C MET A 599 30.16 7.74 28.72
N VAL A 600 29.05 8.31 29.19
CA VAL A 600 29.02 9.27 30.32
C VAL A 600 27.86 8.96 31.25
N LYS A 601 28.02 9.25 32.52
CA LYS A 601 26.92 9.18 33.49
C LYS A 601 25.91 10.30 33.19
N LEU A 602 24.72 9.91 32.87
CA LEU A 602 23.59 10.82 32.65
C LEU A 602 22.80 11.02 33.97
N PRO A 603 21.95 12.07 34.05
CA PRO A 603 20.99 12.21 35.13
C PRO A 603 20.08 10.99 35.24
N GLU A 604 19.65 10.60 36.43
CA GLU A 604 18.88 9.38 36.72
C GLU A 604 17.54 9.28 35.98
N TRP A 605 17.01 10.40 35.46
CA TRP A 605 15.77 10.42 34.66
C TRP A 605 16.01 10.11 33.18
N ILE A 606 17.27 9.99 32.73
CA ILE A 606 17.65 9.55 31.38
C ILE A 606 18.26 8.15 31.48
N ASP A 607 17.48 7.13 31.18
CA ASP A 607 17.93 5.73 31.25
C ASP A 607 18.76 5.33 30.03
N TYR A 608 18.47 5.92 28.88
CA TYR A 608 19.13 5.61 27.62
C TYR A 608 19.18 6.84 26.72
N LEU A 609 20.32 7.05 26.08
CA LEU A 609 20.50 8.10 25.10
C LEU A 609 21.47 7.62 24.01
N LYS A 610 21.01 7.62 22.78
CA LYS A 610 21.78 7.26 21.58
C LYS A 610 21.62 8.34 20.53
N VAL A 611 22.72 8.70 19.88
CA VAL A 611 22.74 9.55 18.70
C VAL A 611 23.25 8.76 17.50
N ARG A 612 22.74 9.06 16.33
CA ARG A 612 23.11 8.37 15.09
C ARG A 612 23.15 9.31 13.91
N GLY A 613 24.00 8.99 12.94
CA GLY A 613 24.08 9.70 11.68
C GLY A 613 24.48 8.75 10.57
N SER A 614 23.93 8.95 9.37
CA SER A 614 24.28 8.14 8.21
C SER A 614 24.23 8.94 6.91
N PHE A 615 25.05 8.51 5.97
CA PHE A 615 25.02 8.89 4.57
C PHE A 615 24.83 7.65 3.72
N SER A 616 24.01 7.76 2.67
CA SER A 616 23.84 6.69 1.69
C SER A 616 23.57 7.26 0.31
N SER A 617 24.01 6.54 -0.70
CA SER A 617 23.76 6.85 -2.09
C SER A 617 23.24 5.61 -2.78
N VAL A 618 21.97 5.63 -3.21
CA VAL A 618 21.23 4.49 -3.75
C VAL A 618 20.59 4.87 -5.07
N GLY A 619 20.69 3.98 -6.08
CA GLY A 619 20.01 4.14 -7.36
C GLY A 619 18.58 3.62 -7.33
N MET A 620 17.75 4.05 -8.30
CA MET A 620 16.46 3.46 -8.60
C MET A 620 16.54 2.48 -9.77
N PRO A 621 15.61 1.51 -9.89
CA PRO A 621 15.56 0.57 -10.99
C PRO A 621 15.54 1.28 -12.35
N TYR A 622 16.15 0.65 -13.34
CA TYR A 622 16.19 1.18 -14.70
C TYR A 622 14.90 0.83 -15.45
N PRO A 623 14.37 1.76 -16.28
CA PRO A 623 13.35 1.38 -17.24
C PRO A 623 13.90 0.37 -18.27
N ARG A 624 13.08 -0.60 -18.64
CA ARG A 624 13.42 -1.57 -19.66
C ARG A 624 13.47 -0.94 -21.05
N PHE A 625 14.33 -1.44 -21.93
CA PHE A 625 14.43 -1.13 -23.36
C PHE A 625 14.80 0.31 -23.72
N LEU A 626 15.22 1.17 -22.76
CA LEU A 626 15.62 2.54 -23.08
C LEU A 626 16.89 2.63 -23.93
N THR A 627 17.84 1.73 -23.72
CA THR A 627 19.09 1.68 -24.47
C THR A 627 18.94 1.00 -25.83
N ILE A 628 17.99 0.07 -25.95
CA ILE A 628 17.69 -0.68 -27.17
C ILE A 628 16.19 -0.58 -27.46
N PRO A 629 15.76 0.47 -28.19
CA PRO A 629 14.35 0.65 -28.51
C PRO A 629 13.84 -0.47 -29.41
N THR A 630 12.63 -0.93 -29.11
CA THR A 630 11.93 -1.98 -29.82
C THR A 630 10.91 -1.45 -30.80
N TYR A 631 10.54 -2.26 -31.80
CA TYR A 631 9.39 -2.02 -32.65
C TYR A 631 8.13 -2.59 -31.97
N LYS A 632 6.99 -1.92 -32.17
CA LYS A 632 5.69 -2.43 -31.71
C LYS A 632 4.82 -2.71 -32.92
N TYR A 633 4.22 -3.89 -32.99
CA TYR A 633 3.21 -4.22 -33.98
C TYR A 633 1.87 -3.60 -33.56
N ASP A 634 1.23 -2.83 -34.44
CA ASP A 634 -0.08 -2.24 -34.19
C ASP A 634 -1.12 -3.05 -34.95
N THR A 635 -2.04 -3.66 -34.22
CA THR A 635 -3.10 -4.50 -34.78
C THR A 635 -4.22 -3.71 -35.46
N THR A 636 -4.29 -2.39 -35.25
CA THR A 636 -5.28 -1.51 -35.88
C THR A 636 -4.88 -1.18 -37.32
N ILE A 637 -3.58 -0.89 -37.52
CA ILE A 637 -3.03 -0.59 -38.84
C ILE A 637 -2.42 -1.82 -39.51
N LEU A 638 -2.44 -2.99 -38.83
CA LEU A 638 -1.82 -4.25 -39.27
C LEU A 638 -0.37 -4.07 -39.72
N GLY A 639 0.39 -3.27 -38.97
CA GLY A 639 1.76 -2.91 -39.36
C GLY A 639 2.68 -2.63 -38.16
N TRP A 640 3.96 -2.59 -38.44
CA TRP A 640 4.96 -2.23 -37.44
C TRP A 640 5.03 -0.71 -37.29
N LEU A 641 4.87 -0.23 -36.04
CA LEU A 641 5.13 1.17 -35.72
C LEU A 641 6.64 1.45 -35.75
N PRO A 642 7.06 2.70 -36.07
CA PRO A 642 8.43 3.14 -35.92
C PRO A 642 8.95 2.90 -34.50
N LYS A 643 10.27 2.88 -34.32
CA LYS A 643 10.87 2.81 -32.99
C LYS A 643 10.30 3.88 -32.07
N THR A 644 9.88 3.47 -30.89
CA THR A 644 9.08 4.31 -30.00
C THR A 644 9.85 5.47 -29.39
N HIS A 645 11.19 5.40 -29.35
CA HIS A 645 12.01 6.47 -28.78
C HIS A 645 13.43 6.50 -29.35
N TYR A 646 14.09 7.62 -29.19
CA TYR A 646 15.51 7.77 -29.53
C TYR A 646 16.37 6.95 -28.54
N PRO A 647 17.31 6.12 -29.01
CA PRO A 647 18.12 5.28 -28.11
C PRO A 647 19.05 6.14 -27.22
N ILE A 648 19.07 5.82 -25.94
CA ILE A 648 19.99 6.45 -24.98
C ILE A 648 21.33 5.71 -25.04
N GLY A 649 22.41 6.39 -25.44
CA GLY A 649 23.74 5.77 -25.54
C GLY A 649 24.40 5.50 -24.20
N LYS A 650 24.10 6.30 -23.16
CA LYS A 650 24.59 6.10 -21.79
C LYS A 650 23.43 6.31 -20.81
N LEU A 651 23.05 5.25 -20.11
CA LEU A 651 21.99 5.25 -19.13
C LEU A 651 22.59 5.37 -17.72
N TYR A 652 22.18 6.41 -16.99
CA TYR A 652 22.53 6.63 -15.60
C TYR A 652 21.39 6.16 -14.68
N PRO A 653 21.69 5.68 -13.45
CA PRO A 653 20.63 5.48 -12.47
C PRO A 653 20.08 6.83 -12.00
N GLU A 654 18.79 6.89 -11.77
CA GLU A 654 18.27 7.92 -10.88
C GLU A 654 18.84 7.63 -9.49
N ARG A 655 19.65 8.55 -8.98
CA ARG A 655 20.43 8.35 -7.77
C ARG A 655 19.95 9.27 -6.66
N THR A 656 19.68 8.68 -5.50
CA THR A 656 19.30 9.40 -4.28
C THR A 656 20.46 9.41 -3.30
N ASP A 657 20.99 10.60 -3.04
CA ASP A 657 21.96 10.84 -1.96
C ASP A 657 21.20 11.33 -0.74
N SER A 658 21.32 10.62 0.38
CA SER A 658 20.55 10.86 1.61
C SER A 658 21.45 10.99 2.83
N TRP A 659 21.23 12.04 3.59
CA TRP A 659 21.79 12.26 4.92
C TRP A 659 20.70 12.05 5.97
N GLU A 660 21.01 11.37 7.05
CA GLU A 660 20.12 11.17 8.18
C GLU A 660 20.86 11.45 9.49
N ALA A 661 20.19 12.16 10.40
CA ALA A 661 20.60 12.32 11.79
C ALA A 661 19.45 11.90 12.69
N GLY A 662 19.71 11.17 13.77
CA GLY A 662 18.66 10.66 14.65
C GLY A 662 19.09 10.61 16.10
N LEU A 663 18.07 10.59 16.96
CA LEU A 663 18.17 10.51 18.41
C LEU A 663 17.19 9.45 18.90
N ASP A 664 17.66 8.53 19.75
CA ASP A 664 16.82 7.58 20.49
C ASP A 664 17.07 7.78 21.98
N ALA A 665 16.02 8.02 22.78
CA ALA A 665 16.13 8.27 24.21
C ALA A 665 15.02 7.55 24.98
N THR A 666 15.35 7.11 26.20
CA THR A 666 14.37 6.59 27.17
C THR A 666 14.47 7.42 28.45
N PHE A 667 13.32 7.89 28.90
CA PHE A 667 13.19 8.70 30.10
C PHE A 667 12.29 7.98 31.10
N PHE A 668 12.64 8.08 32.39
CA PHE A 668 11.83 7.53 33.49
C PHE A 668 11.46 6.05 33.29
N LYS A 669 12.30 5.29 32.61
CA LYS A 669 12.15 3.87 32.18
C LYS A 669 11.04 3.57 31.20
N ASP A 670 9.99 4.37 31.13
CA ASP A 670 8.74 4.09 30.42
C ASP A 670 8.48 4.96 29.19
N LEU A 671 9.05 6.18 29.17
CA LEU A 671 8.84 7.13 28.09
C LEU A 671 9.99 7.05 27.07
N ARG A 672 9.67 6.67 25.84
CA ARG A 672 10.64 6.47 24.75
C ARG A 672 10.42 7.49 23.66
N LEU A 673 11.49 8.11 23.22
CA LEU A 673 11.51 9.05 22.09
C LEU A 673 12.46 8.52 21.02
N SER A 674 11.97 8.41 19.78
CA SER A 674 12.81 8.22 18.59
C SER A 674 12.52 9.37 17.62
N ALA A 675 13.54 10.08 17.19
CA ALA A 675 13.40 11.19 16.25
C ALA A 675 14.50 11.11 15.19
N SER A 676 14.16 11.43 13.95
CA SER A 676 15.08 11.48 12.82
C SER A 676 14.82 12.72 11.99
N PHE A 677 15.90 13.35 11.52
CA PHE A 677 15.89 14.34 10.46
C PHE A 677 16.57 13.74 9.24
N TYR A 678 16.02 13.99 8.05
CA TYR A 678 16.61 13.55 6.80
C TYR A 678 16.63 14.65 5.74
N TYR A 679 17.64 14.55 4.86
CA TYR A 679 17.83 15.42 3.71
C TYR A 679 18.28 14.56 2.54
N ALA A 680 17.46 14.49 1.51
CA ALA A 680 17.67 13.58 0.36
C ALA A 680 17.54 14.34 -0.95
N ASN A 681 18.47 14.09 -1.86
CA ASN A 681 18.50 14.64 -3.20
C ASN A 681 18.48 13.51 -4.22
N THR A 682 17.55 13.55 -5.17
CA THR A 682 17.46 12.58 -6.25
C THR A 682 17.82 13.22 -7.57
N TYR A 683 18.87 12.74 -8.22
CA TYR A 683 19.47 13.24 -9.45
C TYR A 683 19.18 12.30 -10.62
N ASN A 684 19.48 12.78 -11.84
CA ASN A 684 19.34 12.04 -13.10
C ASN A 684 17.92 11.52 -13.31
N GLN A 685 16.92 12.37 -13.02
CA GLN A 685 15.51 12.02 -13.27
C GLN A 685 15.34 11.66 -14.75
N THR A 686 14.68 10.53 -15.01
CA THR A 686 14.39 10.09 -16.39
C THR A 686 12.96 10.48 -16.73
N PHE A 687 12.75 11.28 -17.75
CA PHE A 687 11.43 11.67 -18.23
C PHE A 687 11.44 11.99 -19.73
N ASP A 688 10.26 12.05 -20.33
CA ASP A 688 10.00 12.23 -21.74
C ASP A 688 9.39 13.62 -21.98
N PRO A 689 10.21 14.66 -22.21
CA PRO A 689 9.67 15.96 -22.58
C PRO A 689 9.05 15.89 -23.97
N LYS A 690 7.86 16.47 -24.13
CA LYS A 690 7.21 16.55 -25.44
C LYS A 690 8.10 17.33 -26.41
N ILE A 691 8.57 16.66 -27.45
CA ILE A 691 9.36 17.23 -28.55
C ILE A 691 8.52 17.21 -29.83
N SER A 692 8.86 18.08 -30.78
CA SER A 692 8.19 18.15 -32.08
C SER A 692 8.29 16.81 -32.81
N ALA A 693 7.19 16.32 -33.36
CA ALA A 693 7.13 15.09 -34.16
C ALA A 693 8.04 15.11 -35.42
N SER A 694 8.56 16.28 -35.80
CA SER A 694 9.50 16.45 -36.92
C SER A 694 10.85 15.74 -36.72
N PHE A 695 11.14 15.25 -35.51
CA PHE A 695 12.37 14.50 -35.20
C PHE A 695 12.33 13.01 -35.57
N GLY A 696 11.21 12.49 -36.06
CA GLY A 696 11.11 11.08 -36.51
C GLY A 696 10.97 10.06 -35.38
N TYR A 697 10.94 10.49 -34.13
CA TYR A 697 10.70 9.67 -32.93
C TYR A 697 9.51 10.22 -32.15
N SER A 698 8.68 9.34 -31.61
CA SER A 698 7.53 9.75 -30.80
C SER A 698 7.93 10.20 -29.40
N LYS A 699 9.09 9.76 -28.93
CA LYS A 699 9.62 10.03 -27.58
C LYS A 699 11.11 10.24 -27.59
N PHE A 700 11.54 11.09 -26.69
CA PHE A 700 12.94 11.39 -26.45
C PHE A 700 13.20 11.48 -24.96
N TYR A 701 13.87 10.47 -24.39
CA TYR A 701 14.15 10.47 -22.96
C TYR A 701 15.36 11.32 -22.63
N VAL A 702 15.21 12.17 -21.64
CA VAL A 702 16.29 12.94 -21.03
C VAL A 702 16.54 12.42 -19.61
N GLN A 703 17.82 12.42 -19.23
CA GLN A 703 18.26 12.08 -17.88
C GLN A 703 18.92 13.30 -17.26
N THR A 704 18.12 14.15 -16.70
CA THR A 704 18.51 15.34 -15.96
C THR A 704 17.50 15.55 -14.84
N GLY A 705 17.53 16.68 -14.17
CA GLY A 705 16.59 16.97 -13.13
C GLY A 705 17.06 16.58 -11.74
N TYR A 706 16.56 17.34 -10.80
CA TYR A 706 16.98 17.25 -9.42
C TYR A 706 15.79 17.55 -8.50
N VAL A 707 15.44 16.56 -7.69
CA VAL A 707 14.34 16.64 -6.72
C VAL A 707 14.88 16.51 -5.32
N ARG A 708 14.43 17.36 -4.42
CA ARG A 708 14.82 17.37 -3.00
C ARG A 708 13.66 16.98 -2.11
N ASN A 709 13.91 16.12 -1.16
CA ASN A 709 13.04 15.82 -0.02
C ASN A 709 13.80 16.07 1.29
N MET A 710 13.20 16.81 2.19
CA MET A 710 13.72 17.00 3.54
C MET A 710 12.58 16.89 4.54
N GLY A 711 12.86 16.32 5.71
CA GLY A 711 11.80 16.12 6.68
C GLY A 711 12.25 15.62 8.03
N MET A 712 11.26 15.47 8.91
CA MET A 712 11.41 14.95 10.26
C MET A 712 10.40 13.81 10.49
N GLU A 713 10.84 12.81 11.22
CA GLU A 713 10.03 11.70 11.70
C GLU A 713 10.23 11.58 13.21
N GLY A 714 9.17 11.30 13.92
CA GLY A 714 9.24 11.12 15.37
C GLY A 714 8.22 10.13 15.88
N MET A 715 8.60 9.40 16.92
CA MET A 715 7.72 8.52 17.67
C MET A 715 7.98 8.74 19.17
N LEU A 716 6.91 9.01 19.90
CA LEU A 716 6.93 9.09 21.36
C LEU A 716 6.04 7.97 21.89
N SER A 717 6.62 7.06 22.66
CA SER A 717 5.92 5.89 23.21
C SER A 717 6.00 5.90 24.72
N TYR A 718 4.88 5.65 25.37
CA TYR A 718 4.79 5.43 26.80
C TYR A 718 4.18 4.07 27.05
N GLY A 719 4.77 3.25 27.94
CA GLY A 719 4.22 1.96 28.31
C GLY A 719 4.49 1.67 29.77
N HIS A 720 3.43 1.50 30.55
CA HIS A 720 3.55 1.18 31.98
C HIS A 720 2.46 0.19 32.40
N ARG A 721 2.78 -0.64 33.36
CA ARG A 721 1.82 -1.59 33.96
C ARG A 721 1.75 -1.37 35.48
N TRP A 722 0.56 -1.02 35.96
CA TRP A 722 0.25 -0.93 37.40
C TRP A 722 -0.52 -2.17 37.82
N ASN A 723 0.14 -3.15 38.42
CA ASN A 723 -0.46 -4.45 38.77
C ASN A 723 -1.13 -5.11 37.55
N GLU A 724 -2.46 -5.20 37.55
CA GLU A 724 -3.27 -5.79 36.49
C GLU A 724 -3.67 -4.82 35.36
N PHE A 725 -3.47 -3.51 35.55
CA PHE A 725 -3.77 -2.49 34.56
C PHE A 725 -2.53 -2.13 33.76
N GLY A 726 -2.57 -2.36 32.47
CA GLY A 726 -1.53 -1.95 31.50
C GLY A 726 -2.02 -0.81 30.62
N TRP A 727 -1.15 0.16 30.36
CA TRP A 727 -1.39 1.25 29.42
C TRP A 727 -0.19 1.42 28.51
N ASN A 728 -0.44 1.36 27.19
CA ASN A 728 0.52 1.68 26.15
C ASN A 728 -0.02 2.82 25.28
N SER A 729 0.76 3.85 25.09
CA SER A 729 0.42 5.01 24.29
C SER A 729 1.52 5.31 23.29
N ASN A 730 1.18 5.53 22.01
CA ASN A 730 2.13 5.90 20.97
C ASN A 730 1.63 7.12 20.23
N PHE A 731 2.51 8.10 20.06
CA PHE A 731 2.31 9.25 19.19
C PHE A 731 3.35 9.22 18.09
N THR A 732 2.89 9.24 16.84
CA THR A 732 3.76 9.32 15.66
C THR A 732 3.58 10.66 14.98
N PHE A 733 4.68 11.19 14.46
CA PHE A 733 4.75 12.44 13.72
C PHE A 733 5.64 12.28 12.50
N SER A 734 5.21 12.84 11.37
CA SER A 734 6.08 13.00 10.20
C SER A 734 5.76 14.29 9.44
N TRP A 735 6.81 14.96 9.00
CA TRP A 735 6.74 16.14 8.16
C TRP A 735 7.71 15.97 7.00
N ASN A 736 7.26 16.30 5.77
CA ASN A 736 8.09 16.25 4.56
C ASN A 736 7.88 17.48 3.70
N LYS A 737 8.97 18.01 3.17
CA LYS A 737 8.99 19.10 2.18
C LYS A 737 9.65 18.59 0.90
N ASN A 738 8.84 18.42 -0.15
CA ASN A 738 9.27 18.07 -1.49
C ASN A 738 9.54 19.36 -2.29
N LYS A 739 10.60 19.40 -3.10
CA LYS A 739 10.91 20.53 -3.99
C LYS A 739 11.62 20.06 -5.26
N ILE A 740 11.14 20.48 -6.40
CA ILE A 740 11.85 20.37 -7.68
C ILE A 740 12.88 21.49 -7.72
N ILE A 741 14.16 21.14 -7.83
CA ILE A 741 15.24 22.10 -7.87
C ILE A 741 15.57 22.46 -9.32
N GLU A 742 15.58 21.44 -10.19
CA GLU A 742 15.92 21.56 -11.60
C GLU A 742 15.16 20.49 -12.40
N LEU A 743 14.72 20.80 -13.61
CA LEU A 743 14.14 19.84 -14.56
C LEU A 743 15.14 19.52 -15.67
N VAL A 744 15.08 20.26 -16.81
CA VAL A 744 16.05 20.09 -17.91
C VAL A 744 16.86 21.36 -18.04
N LYS A 745 18.17 21.25 -17.84
CA LYS A 745 19.10 22.36 -17.96
C LYS A 745 20.31 21.95 -18.79
N ASP A 746 20.67 22.81 -19.72
CA ASP A 746 21.85 22.69 -20.59
C ASP A 746 21.97 21.28 -21.26
N PHE A 747 20.83 20.68 -21.59
CA PHE A 747 20.81 19.40 -22.26
C PHE A 747 21.09 19.55 -23.76
N HIS A 748 22.19 18.94 -24.22
CA HIS A 748 22.54 18.96 -25.64
C HIS A 748 21.77 17.89 -26.40
N HIS A 749 20.91 18.32 -27.32
CA HIS A 749 20.18 17.40 -28.20
C HIS A 749 21.18 16.64 -29.09
N PRO A 750 21.22 15.30 -29.05
CA PRO A 750 22.30 14.52 -29.67
C PRO A 750 22.40 14.67 -31.19
N GLU A 751 21.31 14.94 -31.89
CA GLU A 751 21.32 15.09 -33.35
C GLU A 751 21.52 16.53 -33.81
N THR A 752 20.90 17.48 -33.11
CA THR A 752 20.90 18.88 -33.58
C THR A 752 21.95 19.73 -32.87
N GLY A 753 22.55 19.22 -31.79
CA GLY A 753 23.48 19.98 -30.95
C GLY A 753 22.85 21.17 -30.22
N LYS A 754 21.54 21.40 -30.37
CA LYS A 754 20.82 22.50 -29.67
C LYS A 754 20.78 22.25 -28.18
N ILE A 755 21.00 23.32 -27.41
CA ILE A 755 20.83 23.28 -25.96
C ILE A 755 19.34 23.42 -25.64
N LEU A 756 18.82 22.45 -24.86
CA LEU A 756 17.45 22.45 -24.37
C LEU A 756 17.45 22.82 -22.89
N ASN A 757 16.59 23.78 -22.56
CA ASN A 757 16.27 24.18 -21.19
C ASN A 757 14.74 24.10 -21.04
N ILE A 758 14.25 23.21 -20.18
CA ILE A 758 12.82 23.00 -19.97
C ILE A 758 12.53 23.18 -18.47
N PRO A 759 12.09 24.39 -18.06
CA PRO A 759 11.81 24.68 -16.64
C PRO A 759 10.43 24.19 -16.19
N GLU A 760 9.61 23.71 -17.10
CA GLU A 760 8.25 23.26 -16.86
C GLU A 760 7.92 22.01 -17.68
N LEU A 761 7.28 21.02 -17.04
CA LEU A 761 6.87 19.76 -17.68
C LEU A 761 5.40 19.47 -17.35
N GLU A 762 4.57 19.40 -18.39
CA GLU A 762 3.15 19.03 -18.24
C GLU A 762 2.99 17.52 -18.25
N MET A 763 2.37 16.99 -17.19
CA MET A 763 2.08 15.58 -17.00
C MET A 763 0.57 15.32 -17.16
N ASN A 764 0.18 14.03 -17.06
CA ASN A 764 -1.21 13.64 -17.19
C ASN A 764 -2.11 14.23 -16.09
N GLY A 765 -3.41 14.33 -16.39
CA GLY A 765 -4.46 14.78 -15.47
C GLY A 765 -5.83 14.37 -16.00
N LEU A 766 -6.89 14.92 -15.41
CA LEU A 766 -8.28 14.64 -15.77
C LEU A 766 -8.96 15.92 -16.26
N GLY A 767 -9.61 15.87 -17.44
CA GLY A 767 -10.31 17.01 -17.97
C GLY A 767 -9.38 18.23 -18.14
N TYR A 768 -9.68 19.34 -17.47
CA TYR A 768 -8.84 20.55 -17.47
C TYR A 768 -7.77 20.55 -16.38
N SER A 769 -7.74 19.56 -15.47
CA SER A 769 -6.67 19.47 -14.48
C SER A 769 -5.41 18.85 -15.08
N ARG A 770 -4.24 19.36 -14.70
CA ARG A 770 -2.92 18.83 -15.10
C ARG A 770 -1.95 18.91 -13.94
N PHE A 771 -1.15 17.85 -13.77
CA PHE A 771 0.07 17.98 -12.99
C PHE A 771 1.09 18.74 -13.84
N ILE A 772 1.54 19.88 -13.35
CA ILE A 772 2.58 20.68 -14.03
C ILE A 772 3.76 20.79 -13.07
N LEU A 773 4.85 20.14 -13.44
CA LEU A 773 6.10 20.20 -12.72
C LEU A 773 6.84 21.46 -13.13
N LYS A 774 7.16 22.31 -12.15
CA LYS A 774 7.94 23.56 -12.36
C LYS A 774 9.10 23.58 -11.39
N GLU A 775 10.21 24.17 -11.80
CA GLU A 775 11.32 24.47 -10.90
C GLU A 775 10.84 25.34 -9.73
N GLY A 776 11.23 24.98 -8.53
CA GLY A 776 10.75 25.59 -7.30
C GLY A 776 9.43 25.05 -6.74
N GLY A 777 8.65 24.31 -7.55
CA GLY A 777 7.40 23.62 -7.17
C GLY A 777 7.63 22.26 -6.54
N THR A 778 6.56 21.47 -6.48
CA THR A 778 6.56 20.09 -5.95
C THR A 778 6.15 19.08 -7.01
N LEU A 779 6.46 17.80 -6.79
CA LEU A 779 6.00 16.68 -7.67
C LEU A 779 4.48 16.46 -7.65
N GLY A 780 3.76 17.11 -6.74
CA GLY A 780 2.31 17.00 -6.62
C GLY A 780 1.54 18.24 -7.00
N ASP A 781 2.16 19.22 -7.65
CA ASP A 781 1.50 20.47 -7.99
C ASP A 781 0.45 20.26 -9.09
N LEU A 782 -0.81 20.60 -8.78
CA LEU A 782 -1.96 20.49 -9.66
C LEU A 782 -2.38 21.88 -10.14
N TYR A 783 -2.72 21.96 -11.43
CA TYR A 783 -3.13 23.20 -12.11
C TYR A 783 -4.43 23.02 -12.87
N SER A 784 -5.17 24.10 -13.06
CA SER A 784 -6.26 24.20 -14.04
C SER A 784 -5.77 24.83 -15.31
N LYS A 785 -6.14 24.27 -16.47
CA LYS A 785 -5.88 24.82 -17.82
C LYS A 785 -7.10 25.52 -18.41
N ALA A 786 -8.11 25.78 -17.62
CA ALA A 786 -9.29 26.53 -18.05
C ALA A 786 -9.84 27.38 -16.91
N ASP A 787 -10.49 28.48 -17.27
CA ASP A 787 -11.29 29.32 -16.36
C ASP A 787 -12.59 29.74 -17.06
N LEU A 788 -13.43 30.45 -16.35
CA LEU A 788 -14.50 31.24 -16.98
C LEU A 788 -13.90 32.46 -17.70
N VAL A 789 -14.50 32.84 -18.82
CA VAL A 789 -14.09 34.08 -19.53
C VAL A 789 -14.18 35.27 -18.58
N ARG A 790 -13.11 36.05 -18.50
CA ARG A 790 -13.00 37.22 -17.64
C ARG A 790 -12.53 38.43 -18.43
N ASN A 791 -13.00 39.58 -18.03
CA ASN A 791 -12.50 40.87 -18.59
C ASN A 791 -11.16 41.27 -17.92
N ASP A 792 -10.58 42.37 -18.42
CA ASP A 792 -9.30 42.91 -17.94
C ASP A 792 -9.29 43.24 -16.43
N LYS A 793 -10.47 43.44 -15.83
CA LYS A 793 -10.62 43.68 -14.39
C LYS A 793 -10.82 42.40 -13.56
N GLY A 794 -10.77 41.21 -14.21
CA GLY A 794 -10.95 39.92 -13.58
C GLY A 794 -12.41 39.52 -13.30
N TYR A 795 -13.40 40.32 -13.71
CA TYR A 795 -14.82 39.96 -13.59
C TYR A 795 -15.21 38.90 -14.62
N ILE A 796 -16.05 37.96 -14.21
CA ILE A 796 -16.63 36.94 -15.10
C ILE A 796 -17.52 37.68 -16.11
N GLU A 797 -17.30 37.39 -17.40
CA GLU A 797 -18.10 37.94 -18.51
C GLU A 797 -19.18 36.94 -18.96
N MET A 798 -20.29 37.48 -19.38
CA MET A 798 -21.38 36.75 -20.06
C MET A 798 -21.43 37.19 -21.51
N ASP A 799 -21.82 36.29 -22.39
CA ASP A 799 -22.08 36.62 -23.79
C ASP A 799 -23.33 37.55 -23.96
N ALA A 800 -23.63 37.92 -25.19
CA ALA A 800 -24.77 38.77 -25.50
C ALA A 800 -26.12 38.17 -25.09
N ASN A 801 -26.20 36.85 -24.90
CA ASN A 801 -27.39 36.11 -24.46
C ASN A 801 -27.43 35.90 -22.95
N GLY A 802 -26.45 36.40 -22.19
CA GLY A 802 -26.32 36.21 -20.76
C GLY A 802 -25.75 34.83 -20.40
N ALA A 803 -25.15 34.10 -21.33
CA ALA A 803 -24.55 32.81 -21.06
C ALA A 803 -23.09 32.95 -20.60
N LEU A 804 -22.67 32.05 -19.70
CA LEU A 804 -21.29 31.92 -19.27
C LEU A 804 -20.49 31.08 -20.26
N ALA A 805 -19.24 31.46 -20.50
CA ALA A 805 -18.34 30.70 -21.33
C ALA A 805 -17.05 30.29 -20.59
N LYS A 806 -16.45 29.18 -21.03
CA LYS A 806 -15.14 28.73 -20.57
C LYS A 806 -14.06 29.18 -21.53
N ASP A 807 -12.91 29.58 -20.99
CA ASP A 807 -11.68 29.81 -21.72
C ASP A 807 -10.68 28.67 -21.40
N ALA A 808 -10.31 27.90 -22.40
CA ALA A 808 -9.32 26.84 -22.30
C ALA A 808 -7.90 27.29 -22.68
N ASN A 809 -7.70 28.58 -23.01
CA ASN A 809 -6.42 29.16 -23.41
C ASN A 809 -5.80 30.04 -22.32
N VAL A 810 -6.25 29.88 -21.07
CA VAL A 810 -5.69 30.65 -19.95
C VAL A 810 -4.31 30.10 -19.56
N GLU A 811 -3.47 30.97 -19.03
CA GLU A 811 -2.25 30.51 -18.33
C GLU A 811 -2.60 29.56 -17.21
N PRO A 812 -1.87 28.42 -17.04
CA PRO A 812 -2.19 27.43 -16.04
C PRO A 812 -2.30 28.00 -14.62
N ILE A 813 -3.47 27.84 -14.01
CA ILE A 813 -3.78 28.34 -12.67
C ILE A 813 -3.37 27.29 -11.64
N LYS A 814 -2.40 27.63 -10.79
CA LYS A 814 -1.97 26.73 -9.70
C LYS A 814 -3.07 26.54 -8.64
N LEU A 815 -3.50 25.31 -8.41
CA LEU A 815 -4.50 24.95 -7.40
C LEU A 815 -3.86 24.63 -6.05
N GLY A 816 -2.67 24.00 -6.08
CA GLY A 816 -1.92 23.59 -4.91
C GLY A 816 -1.19 22.26 -5.15
N SER A 817 -0.69 21.65 -4.07
CA SER A 817 -0.02 20.35 -4.14
C SER A 817 -0.90 19.27 -3.51
N VAL A 818 -1.00 18.10 -4.13
CA VAL A 818 -1.71 16.94 -3.57
C VAL A 818 -0.92 16.28 -2.43
N LEU A 819 0.36 16.63 -2.25
CA LEU A 819 1.21 16.05 -1.22
C LEU A 819 0.84 16.63 0.16
N PRO A 820 0.67 15.78 1.19
CA PRO A 820 0.45 16.26 2.55
C PRO A 820 1.70 16.92 3.11
N LYS A 821 1.52 17.89 4.00
CA LYS A 821 2.62 18.57 4.70
C LYS A 821 3.10 17.79 5.92
N ALA A 822 2.16 17.26 6.71
CA ALA A 822 2.47 16.50 7.92
C ALA A 822 1.40 15.43 8.19
N ASN A 823 1.81 14.37 8.88
CA ASN A 823 0.92 13.32 9.36
C ASN A 823 1.19 13.09 10.85
N PHE A 824 0.12 12.86 11.60
CA PHE A 824 0.15 12.54 13.01
C PHE A 824 -0.73 11.31 13.26
N ALA A 825 -0.34 10.49 14.22
CA ALA A 825 -1.25 9.50 14.73
C ALA A 825 -1.03 9.32 16.24
N PHE A 826 -2.11 9.01 16.94
CA PHE A 826 -2.13 8.82 18.37
C PHE A 826 -2.90 7.55 18.69
N SER A 827 -2.20 6.53 19.19
CA SER A 827 -2.80 5.25 19.57
C SER A 827 -2.68 5.04 21.07
N ASN A 828 -3.70 4.41 21.64
CA ASN A 828 -3.72 3.96 23.02
C ASN A 828 -4.24 2.54 23.11
N GLU A 829 -3.64 1.76 23.97
CA GLU A 829 -4.00 0.39 24.30
C GLU A 829 -4.09 0.26 25.82
N PHE A 830 -5.20 -0.26 26.30
CA PHE A 830 -5.48 -0.49 27.71
C PHE A 830 -5.75 -1.98 27.94
N THR A 831 -5.16 -2.55 28.97
CA THR A 831 -5.40 -3.94 29.36
C THR A 831 -5.75 -4.00 30.84
N TYR A 832 -6.77 -4.79 31.20
CA TYR A 832 -7.17 -5.01 32.57
C TYR A 832 -7.89 -6.36 32.75
N LYS A 833 -7.31 -7.27 33.52
CA LYS A 833 -7.92 -8.58 33.86
C LYS A 833 -8.47 -9.36 32.65
N GLY A 834 -7.72 -9.41 31.56
CA GLY A 834 -8.13 -10.07 30.32
C GLY A 834 -8.99 -9.22 29.38
N VAL A 835 -9.43 -8.04 29.80
CA VAL A 835 -10.06 -7.04 28.91
C VAL A 835 -8.94 -6.27 28.22
N SER A 836 -9.06 -6.10 26.91
CA SER A 836 -8.24 -5.18 26.11
C SER A 836 -9.14 -4.16 25.41
N ALA A 837 -8.70 -2.92 25.35
CA ALA A 837 -9.40 -1.87 24.61
C ALA A 837 -8.37 -0.90 24.03
N GLY A 838 -8.55 -0.52 22.78
CA GLY A 838 -7.62 0.41 22.14
C GLY A 838 -8.28 1.26 21.08
N PHE A 839 -7.61 2.35 20.72
CA PHE A 839 -8.01 3.22 19.62
C PHE A 839 -6.80 3.86 18.94
N LEU A 840 -6.98 4.24 17.68
CA LEU A 840 -6.03 4.97 16.85
C LEU A 840 -6.72 6.18 16.22
N LEU A 841 -6.28 7.37 16.58
CA LEU A 841 -6.63 8.63 15.92
C LEU A 841 -5.55 8.96 14.89
N SER A 842 -5.92 9.34 13.68
CA SER A 842 -4.99 9.83 12.66
C SER A 842 -5.39 11.22 12.17
N CYS A 843 -4.38 11.99 11.82
CA CYS A 843 -4.52 13.35 11.28
C CYS A 843 -3.54 13.54 10.14
N ARG A 844 -4.05 13.95 8.99
CA ARG A 844 -3.25 14.38 7.84
C ARG A 844 -3.46 15.86 7.61
N LEU A 845 -2.39 16.64 7.61
CA LEU A 845 -2.43 18.08 7.42
C LEU A 845 -1.93 18.49 6.05
N GLY A 846 -2.66 19.41 5.43
CA GLY A 846 -2.30 20.00 4.14
C GLY A 846 -2.57 19.09 2.96
N GLY A 847 -2.16 19.54 1.79
CA GLY A 847 -2.52 18.95 0.52
C GLY A 847 -3.88 19.39 0.01
N ILE A 848 -4.10 19.15 -1.28
CA ILE A 848 -5.38 19.37 -1.94
C ILE A 848 -5.86 18.10 -2.61
N VAL A 849 -7.17 18.01 -2.85
CA VAL A 849 -7.80 16.99 -3.68
C VAL A 849 -8.82 17.64 -4.61
N TYR A 850 -9.00 17.05 -5.79
CA TYR A 850 -9.91 17.51 -6.82
C TYR A 850 -11.00 16.45 -7.06
N SER A 851 -12.29 16.86 -7.07
CA SER A 851 -13.42 15.95 -7.30
C SER A 851 -14.16 16.33 -8.59
N ALA A 852 -13.89 15.57 -9.65
CA ALA A 852 -14.70 15.59 -10.86
C ALA A 852 -16.05 14.92 -10.66
N THR A 853 -16.17 14.03 -9.65
CA THR A 853 -17.47 13.47 -9.20
C THR A 853 -18.40 14.60 -8.76
N GLN A 854 -17.94 15.48 -7.86
CA GLN A 854 -18.76 16.59 -7.40
C GLN A 854 -19.14 17.52 -8.56
N ALA A 855 -18.23 17.75 -9.51
CA ALA A 855 -18.53 18.54 -10.71
C ALA A 855 -19.70 17.94 -11.51
N ALA A 856 -19.68 16.63 -11.74
CA ALA A 856 -20.77 15.94 -12.42
C ALA A 856 -22.08 15.98 -11.62
N LEU A 857 -22.02 15.77 -10.29
CA LEU A 857 -23.22 15.86 -9.43
C LEU A 857 -23.86 17.26 -9.48
N ASP A 858 -23.05 18.28 -9.49
CA ASP A 858 -23.51 19.66 -9.60
C ASP A 858 -24.11 19.93 -10.99
N GLN A 859 -23.43 19.50 -12.05
CA GLN A 859 -23.92 19.64 -13.42
C GLN A 859 -25.30 18.99 -13.59
N TYR A 860 -25.52 17.80 -13.04
CA TYR A 860 -26.79 17.06 -13.16
C TYR A 860 -27.86 17.53 -12.17
N GLY A 861 -27.56 18.49 -11.28
CA GLY A 861 -28.51 19.05 -10.31
C GLY A 861 -28.85 18.08 -9.17
N VAL A 862 -28.06 17.03 -8.94
CA VAL A 862 -28.30 16.00 -7.93
C VAL A 862 -27.58 16.25 -6.61
N SER A 863 -26.73 17.27 -6.54
CA SER A 863 -25.97 17.62 -5.34
C SER A 863 -26.71 18.51 -4.37
N GLU A 864 -26.34 18.46 -3.10
CA GLU A 864 -26.83 19.41 -2.08
C GLU A 864 -26.46 20.86 -2.39
N ALA A 865 -25.28 21.09 -3.04
CA ALA A 865 -24.81 22.40 -3.45
C ALA A 865 -25.76 23.03 -4.49
N SER A 866 -26.14 22.25 -5.52
CA SER A 866 -27.07 22.70 -6.55
C SER A 866 -28.45 23.06 -5.99
N ALA A 867 -28.94 22.30 -5.01
CA ALA A 867 -30.22 22.59 -4.38
C ALA A 867 -30.17 23.84 -3.50
N LYS A 868 -29.07 24.07 -2.76
CA LYS A 868 -28.88 25.30 -1.97
C LYS A 868 -28.83 26.54 -2.84
N ALA A 869 -28.13 26.48 -3.97
CA ALA A 869 -28.08 27.57 -4.91
C ALA A 869 -29.47 27.92 -5.48
N ARG A 870 -30.28 26.88 -5.75
CA ARG A 870 -31.68 27.10 -6.21
C ARG A 870 -32.57 27.68 -5.14
N ASP A 871 -32.42 27.23 -3.88
CA ASP A 871 -33.14 27.82 -2.75
C ASP A 871 -32.79 29.30 -2.53
N ALA A 872 -31.55 29.68 -2.84
CA ALA A 872 -31.05 31.07 -2.79
C ALA A 872 -31.47 31.90 -4.02
N GLY A 873 -32.16 31.30 -5.00
CA GLY A 873 -32.58 31.97 -6.24
C GLY A 873 -31.49 32.02 -7.33
N GLY A 874 -30.33 31.43 -7.10
CA GLY A 874 -29.20 31.40 -8.04
C GLY A 874 -27.84 31.50 -7.35
N VAL A 875 -26.82 31.84 -8.13
CA VAL A 875 -25.44 32.05 -7.68
C VAL A 875 -25.04 33.51 -7.96
N VAL A 876 -24.48 34.18 -6.99
CA VAL A 876 -24.00 35.56 -7.14
C VAL A 876 -22.57 35.56 -7.70
N ILE A 877 -22.36 36.15 -8.86
CA ILE A 877 -21.04 36.39 -9.44
C ILE A 877 -20.71 37.88 -9.40
N ASN A 878 -19.42 38.17 -9.47
CA ASN A 878 -18.91 39.57 -9.46
C ASN A 878 -19.45 40.42 -8.30
N GLY A 879 -19.85 39.76 -7.19
CA GLY A 879 -20.36 40.39 -5.97
C GLY A 879 -21.80 40.92 -6.05
N ARG A 880 -22.45 40.95 -7.22
CA ARG A 880 -23.78 41.57 -7.39
C ARG A 880 -24.69 40.98 -8.48
N THR A 881 -24.14 40.18 -9.40
CA THR A 881 -24.94 39.63 -10.52
C THR A 881 -25.42 38.24 -10.15
N MET A 882 -26.73 38.05 -10.16
CA MET A 882 -27.37 36.77 -9.89
C MET A 882 -27.45 35.96 -11.19
N ILE A 883 -26.90 34.74 -11.17
CA ILE A 883 -26.92 33.80 -12.28
C ILE A 883 -27.84 32.64 -11.92
N ASN A 884 -28.58 32.11 -12.88
CA ASN A 884 -29.40 30.91 -12.72
C ASN A 884 -28.49 29.75 -12.26
N ALA A 885 -28.92 29.00 -11.23
CA ALA A 885 -28.13 27.93 -10.65
C ALA A 885 -27.80 26.82 -11.65
N GLN A 886 -28.74 26.44 -12.53
CA GLN A 886 -28.52 25.43 -13.57
C GLN A 886 -27.43 25.89 -14.55
N GLN A 887 -27.56 27.12 -15.09
CA GLN A 887 -26.57 27.69 -15.99
C GLN A 887 -25.18 27.71 -15.37
N TRP A 888 -25.08 28.15 -14.09
CA TRP A 888 -23.80 28.17 -13.38
C TRP A 888 -23.17 26.78 -13.31
N TYR A 889 -23.91 25.79 -12.78
CA TYR A 889 -23.36 24.46 -12.56
C TYR A 889 -23.17 23.65 -13.84
N GLU A 890 -23.99 23.84 -14.87
CA GLU A 890 -23.74 23.26 -16.19
C GLU A 890 -22.48 23.81 -16.83
N THR A 891 -22.16 25.09 -16.58
CA THR A 891 -20.92 25.68 -17.12
C THR A 891 -19.72 25.20 -16.34
N ILE A 892 -19.67 25.39 -15.00
CA ILE A 892 -18.47 25.05 -14.23
C ILE A 892 -18.29 23.54 -14.01
N GLY A 893 -19.36 22.74 -14.08
CA GLY A 893 -19.34 21.29 -13.83
C GLY A 893 -19.12 20.42 -15.09
N SER A 894 -19.33 20.97 -16.28
CA SER A 894 -19.20 20.18 -17.52
C SER A 894 -17.75 19.78 -17.85
N SER A 895 -17.59 18.66 -18.58
CA SER A 895 -16.27 18.15 -18.99
C SER A 895 -15.34 17.89 -17.80
N SER A 896 -15.85 17.22 -16.77
CA SER A 896 -15.17 16.95 -15.47
C SER A 896 -15.01 18.19 -14.58
N GLY A 897 -15.52 19.34 -14.97
CA GLY A 897 -15.52 20.57 -14.21
C GLY A 897 -14.30 21.46 -14.42
N LEU A 898 -14.47 22.71 -14.01
CA LEU A 898 -13.35 23.66 -13.87
C LEU A 898 -12.65 23.36 -12.53
N PRO A 899 -11.41 22.87 -12.51
CA PRO A 899 -10.78 22.31 -11.30
C PRO A 899 -10.73 23.27 -10.10
N GLN A 900 -10.62 24.57 -10.32
CA GLN A 900 -10.55 25.56 -9.24
C GLN A 900 -11.82 25.64 -8.38
N TYR A 901 -12.98 25.26 -8.93
CA TYR A 901 -14.26 25.23 -8.20
C TYR A 901 -14.51 23.93 -7.45
N TYR A 902 -13.74 22.88 -7.77
CA TYR A 902 -13.91 21.51 -7.24
C TYR A 902 -12.67 21.00 -6.55
N THR A 903 -11.76 21.91 -6.15
CA THR A 903 -10.58 21.62 -5.36
C THR A 903 -10.85 21.88 -3.88
N TYR A 904 -10.53 20.90 -3.04
CA TYR A 904 -10.78 20.90 -1.60
C TYR A 904 -9.48 20.68 -0.83
N SER A 905 -9.45 21.09 0.45
CA SER A 905 -8.37 20.72 1.36
C SER A 905 -8.39 19.22 1.63
N ALA A 906 -7.22 18.56 1.52
CA ALA A 906 -7.05 17.16 1.88
C ALA A 906 -6.85 16.94 3.39
N THR A 907 -6.82 18.01 4.20
CA THR A 907 -6.72 17.90 5.65
C THR A 907 -7.88 17.09 6.20
N ASN A 908 -7.56 16.07 6.97
CA ASN A 908 -8.57 15.23 7.63
C ASN A 908 -8.11 14.76 9.00
N ILE A 909 -9.06 14.49 9.88
CA ILE A 909 -8.89 13.91 11.21
C ILE A 909 -9.91 12.81 11.35
N ARG A 910 -9.48 11.61 11.75
CA ARG A 910 -10.35 10.44 11.86
C ARG A 910 -10.04 9.56 13.04
N LEU A 911 -11.08 8.89 13.56
CA LEU A 911 -10.94 7.71 14.40
C LEU A 911 -10.73 6.52 13.45
N GLN A 912 -9.47 6.15 13.27
CA GLN A 912 -9.06 5.18 12.25
C GLN A 912 -9.31 3.75 12.69
N GLU A 913 -8.96 3.40 13.92
CA GLU A 913 -9.17 2.08 14.49
C GLU A 913 -9.70 2.18 15.91
N ALA A 914 -10.53 1.23 16.33
CA ALA A 914 -10.86 0.99 17.72
C ALA A 914 -11.23 -0.48 17.92
N HIS A 915 -10.92 -1.02 19.09
CA HIS A 915 -11.31 -2.36 19.48
C HIS A 915 -11.59 -2.45 20.98
N ILE A 916 -12.39 -3.44 21.33
CA ILE A 916 -12.56 -3.93 22.67
C ILE A 916 -12.64 -5.45 22.64
N GLY A 917 -11.84 -6.10 23.47
CA GLY A 917 -11.76 -7.56 23.53
C GLY A 917 -11.70 -8.09 24.92
N TYR A 918 -12.01 -9.40 25.06
CA TYR A 918 -11.87 -10.13 26.30
C TYR A 918 -11.26 -11.51 26.03
N THR A 919 -10.23 -11.85 26.80
CA THR A 919 -9.60 -13.17 26.77
C THR A 919 -10.18 -14.02 27.89
N ILE A 920 -10.93 -15.06 27.53
CA ILE A 920 -11.44 -16.09 28.41
C ILE A 920 -10.29 -17.03 28.71
N PRO A 921 -9.79 -17.09 29.96
CA PRO A 921 -8.61 -17.87 30.27
C PRO A 921 -8.90 -19.38 30.31
N ARG A 922 -7.91 -20.20 29.95
CA ARG A 922 -7.97 -21.70 29.93
C ARG A 922 -8.58 -22.30 31.18
N ARG A 923 -8.28 -21.76 32.35
CA ARG A 923 -8.78 -22.25 33.64
C ARG A 923 -10.32 -22.33 33.71
N TRP A 924 -11.04 -21.49 32.96
CA TRP A 924 -12.51 -21.51 32.87
C TRP A 924 -13.01 -22.60 31.90
N LEU A 925 -12.15 -23.07 31.02
CA LEU A 925 -12.45 -24.02 29.93
C LEU A 925 -11.77 -25.37 30.15
N LYS A 926 -11.61 -25.78 31.43
CA LYS A 926 -10.96 -27.03 31.81
C LYS A 926 -9.54 -27.19 31.24
N ASN A 927 -8.81 -26.09 31.06
CA ASN A 927 -7.46 -25.99 30.48
C ASN A 927 -7.34 -26.50 29.04
N ILE A 928 -8.44 -26.43 28.25
CA ILE A 928 -8.43 -26.86 26.84
C ILE A 928 -7.83 -25.76 25.97
N CYS A 929 -8.38 -24.53 26.00
CA CYS A 929 -7.92 -23.43 25.16
C CYS A 929 -8.18 -22.06 25.80
N ASP A 930 -7.48 -21.03 25.35
CA ASP A 930 -7.85 -19.62 25.56
C ASP A 930 -8.73 -19.17 24.41
N ILE A 931 -9.77 -18.38 24.71
CA ILE A 931 -10.64 -17.79 23.70
C ILE A 931 -10.52 -16.27 23.81
N ASN A 932 -10.04 -15.63 22.75
CA ASN A 932 -10.08 -14.17 22.62
C ASN A 932 -11.28 -13.79 21.77
N VAL A 933 -12.15 -12.94 22.30
CA VAL A 933 -13.33 -12.39 21.61
C VAL A 933 -13.16 -10.90 21.51
N SER A 934 -13.29 -10.32 20.33
CA SER A 934 -13.11 -8.89 20.14
C SER A 934 -14.11 -8.29 19.16
N LEU A 935 -14.63 -7.12 19.52
CA LEU A 935 -15.33 -6.20 18.62
C LEU A 935 -14.28 -5.22 18.08
N VAL A 936 -14.24 -5.06 16.77
CA VAL A 936 -13.24 -4.26 16.08
C VAL A 936 -13.90 -3.27 15.11
N GLY A 937 -13.27 -2.16 14.90
CA GLY A 937 -13.75 -1.20 13.92
C GLY A 937 -12.63 -0.43 13.26
N ARG A 938 -12.84 -0.09 11.98
CA ARG A 938 -11.90 0.69 11.18
C ARG A 938 -12.63 1.80 10.43
N ASN A 939 -11.96 2.97 10.30
CA ASN A 939 -12.56 4.18 9.74
C ASN A 939 -13.91 4.52 10.38
N LEU A 940 -13.95 4.51 11.72
CA LEU A 940 -15.22 4.61 12.46
C LEU A 940 -15.85 5.99 12.38
N TRP A 941 -15.05 7.03 12.38
CA TRP A 941 -15.56 8.40 12.38
C TRP A 941 -14.58 9.36 11.68
N MET A 942 -15.10 10.11 10.69
CA MET A 942 -14.40 11.24 10.09
C MET A 942 -14.74 12.50 10.90
N ILE A 943 -13.83 12.90 11.78
CA ILE A 943 -14.04 14.03 12.70
C ILE A 943 -13.99 15.33 11.91
N TYR A 944 -13.05 15.42 10.96
CA TYR A 944 -12.89 16.59 10.09
C TYR A 944 -12.47 16.19 8.68
N CYS A 945 -13.21 16.67 7.68
CA CYS A 945 -12.88 16.57 6.26
C CYS A 945 -13.71 17.61 5.48
N LYS A 946 -13.08 18.33 4.56
CA LYS A 946 -13.77 19.28 3.67
C LYS A 946 -14.08 18.68 2.29
N ALA A 947 -13.38 17.61 1.91
CA ALA A 947 -13.58 16.96 0.62
C ALA A 947 -14.89 16.14 0.61
N PRO A 948 -15.56 15.99 -0.55
CA PRO A 948 -16.74 15.15 -0.69
C PRO A 948 -16.44 13.64 -0.76
N PHE A 949 -15.18 13.25 -0.68
CA PHE A 949 -14.70 11.87 -0.68
C PHE A 949 -13.54 11.74 0.31
N ASP A 950 -13.07 10.51 0.57
CA ASP A 950 -11.94 10.27 1.47
C ASP A 950 -10.62 10.71 0.83
N PRO A 951 -9.93 11.74 1.35
CA PRO A 951 -8.69 12.25 0.77
C PRO A 951 -7.50 11.25 0.81
N GLU A 952 -7.61 10.17 1.57
CA GLU A 952 -6.60 9.12 1.65
C GLU A 952 -6.85 7.96 0.70
N SER A 953 -8.02 7.96 0.02
CA SER A 953 -8.32 7.00 -1.03
C SER A 953 -7.69 7.44 -2.35
N VAL A 954 -7.17 6.49 -3.11
CA VAL A 954 -6.56 6.75 -4.42
C VAL A 954 -7.13 5.82 -5.48
N ALA A 955 -7.22 6.29 -6.70
CA ALA A 955 -7.68 5.48 -7.82
C ALA A 955 -6.60 4.51 -8.34
N THR A 956 -5.34 4.86 -8.17
CA THR A 956 -4.19 4.08 -8.65
C THR A 956 -2.99 4.25 -7.72
N THR A 957 -2.11 3.25 -7.72
CA THR A 957 -0.82 3.31 -6.98
C THR A 957 0.29 4.01 -7.77
N SER A 958 0.04 4.43 -9.01
CA SER A 958 0.96 5.22 -9.84
C SER A 958 1.21 6.62 -9.29
N ASN A 959 2.12 7.38 -9.91
CA ASN A 959 2.44 8.74 -9.46
C ASN A 959 1.37 9.77 -9.82
N TYR A 960 0.66 9.57 -10.93
CA TYR A 960 -0.37 10.48 -11.43
C TYR A 960 -1.76 10.04 -11.00
N TYR A 961 -2.74 10.91 -11.12
CA TYR A 961 -4.11 10.76 -10.63
C TYR A 961 -4.23 10.68 -9.11
N GLN A 962 -3.15 11.00 -8.36
CA GLN A 962 -3.22 11.12 -6.91
C GLN A 962 -4.08 12.32 -6.52
N GLY A 963 -4.96 12.14 -5.54
CA GLY A 963 -5.85 13.21 -5.08
C GLY A 963 -6.92 13.63 -6.11
N ILE A 964 -7.18 12.84 -7.15
CA ILE A 964 -8.24 13.07 -8.14
C ILE A 964 -9.32 12.00 -7.96
N ASP A 965 -10.56 12.44 -7.80
CA ASP A 965 -11.75 11.61 -7.71
C ASP A 965 -12.62 11.76 -8.96
N TYR A 966 -12.90 10.64 -9.64
CA TYR A 966 -13.86 10.56 -10.72
C TYR A 966 -14.70 9.29 -10.60
N PHE A 967 -15.78 9.38 -9.83
CA PHE A 967 -16.64 8.26 -9.45
C PHE A 967 -15.84 7.11 -8.82
N MET A 968 -14.88 7.46 -7.95
CA MET A 968 -14.18 6.47 -7.15
C MET A 968 -15.15 5.74 -6.24
N MET A 969 -14.89 4.44 -6.01
CA MET A 969 -15.60 3.71 -4.98
C MET A 969 -15.34 4.35 -3.62
N PRO A 970 -16.38 4.62 -2.81
CA PRO A 970 -16.18 5.19 -1.50
C PRO A 970 -15.34 4.27 -0.62
N SER A 971 -14.44 4.85 0.19
CA SER A 971 -13.73 4.11 1.22
C SER A 971 -14.71 3.46 2.21
N THR A 972 -14.26 2.41 2.87
CA THR A 972 -15.13 1.60 3.73
C THR A 972 -14.98 1.96 5.20
N ARG A 973 -16.11 2.03 5.91
CA ARG A 973 -16.21 1.90 7.36
C ARG A 973 -16.46 0.44 7.67
N ASN A 974 -15.60 -0.15 8.48
CA ASN A 974 -15.70 -1.55 8.85
C ASN A 974 -16.05 -1.66 10.34
N ILE A 975 -17.00 -2.52 10.67
CA ILE A 975 -17.31 -2.92 12.04
C ILE A 975 -17.32 -4.44 12.04
N GLY A 976 -16.55 -5.05 12.90
CA GLY A 976 -16.32 -6.48 12.86
C GLY A 976 -16.27 -7.14 14.23
N PHE A 977 -16.34 -8.46 14.18
CA PHE A 977 -16.26 -9.31 15.33
C PHE A 977 -15.29 -10.45 15.05
N ASN A 978 -14.31 -10.64 15.94
CA ASN A 978 -13.28 -11.67 15.80
C ASN A 978 -13.28 -12.61 17.01
N VAL A 979 -13.11 -13.89 16.75
CA VAL A 979 -12.89 -14.92 17.78
C VAL A 979 -11.62 -15.70 17.44
N LYS A 980 -10.76 -15.87 18.42
CA LYS A 980 -9.52 -16.63 18.28
C LYS A 980 -9.42 -17.65 19.41
N PHE A 981 -9.24 -18.91 19.04
CA PHE A 981 -9.02 -20.04 19.93
C PHE A 981 -7.53 -20.39 19.90
N ASN A 982 -6.89 -20.54 21.05
CA ASN A 982 -5.51 -20.99 21.17
C ASN A 982 -5.47 -22.24 22.05
N PHE A 983 -5.12 -23.38 21.44
CA PHE A 983 -5.06 -24.69 22.06
C PHE A 983 -3.66 -25.03 22.56
#